data_a819c066eee68f1bd91654e3c17e371e
#
_entry.id   a819c066eee68f1bd91654e3c17e371e
#
_cell.length_a   1.000
_cell.length_b   1.000
_cell.length_c   1.000
_cell.angle_alpha   90.00
_cell.angle_beta   90.00
_cell.angle_gamma   90.00
#
_symmetry.space_group_name_H-M   'P 1'
#
loop_
_entity.id
_entity.type
_entity.pdbx_description
1 polymer ?
#
loop_
_entity_poly.entity_id
_entity_poly.type
_entity_poly.pdbx_seq_one_letter_code
_entity_poly.pdbx_strand_id
1 'polypeptide(L)'
;MICPKCKKDIPDNSLTCTYCNTKVGALCSDCGSYNQITATECQSCGKILLKICQECGSANLPKAKSCRKCNKDFNDSQNKNIVRQPVYTTNMSSQQNIKTRLIEALKSTTPNIITLCGDSGIGKSLILRHAINELKSTKLIWLSGTCTQISQLSPFGYFQDLLLTFFNINNFCPDTLQLKKDSLRFFKEDFPTLTNSEILDLLNFLYPDNLDKYENIYYNKAKMFTTIKKVIFTIAEKTKIIFIVDNFDFIDGMSYDFIKELFNEEFIKERCKILITMQNPRPGLGILPLSLYNEDSYLDLTIAPFTETQAEAFLKQYKDLKFNKDFTKTALKISNGNPAIIEQIVLLDREIQQNGLKNIHYNTFENVIKIRLGLLKQDMNAYRLLVAMSVLGEKFYPAILTNFDNYTIEEYERCVEKLVNTGFITQLTNLSYEFKTSDLWKHIMAIVKNEDCFENILNILYETLSLYRQSSIALLGYIVQKLSNNDQAFEIWTLLMKQASYIGDIGLYIITQKQALKLIENKTSDFYQTVKRNIYIRVGKLLEPIDHSSAFEYIQNAIMLLEDYQDEEHIELLGYLASCSMKSGNYWGAIECIENVLNKLPDTMSFSKILVKSKLVRPLLKLGNYGQLINLVETEILPEIEKVISRGRNLPTIKIKDLYKIWLDIYFDFAEALILQGDNKAFAIIQNIYDVLDKNQTTDAILICKANLLLALANTIKGDIKVSTKVLDDILKEYQLNEMDSYIVSRWNFIDILNKFFLKEYNTLHSELFNVAAYANNANDAFTKNVLKTLLAQILKSNNQTKKALEILEEQVAYFAKEKVATGVLLSWYLIAKIKLITSGTQFALDIATKALDIAQSPNINNYYFIALFNKLIGEIYLAKQDFESAKVYLEKSIFISKQFDLEFILVKVYIQCAKLYQELALPKSASRNEYIKQALKMFQLAKNVPCVTEQPALQKNIKDELAILTSFCKLNGILLKKETK
;
A
#
# COMPACT_ATOMS: atom_id res chain seq x y z
N MET A 1 -0.88 48.56 -38.91
CA MET A 1 0.01 47.59 -39.55
C MET A 1 -0.78 46.62 -40.44
N ILE A 2 -0.15 46.14 -41.51
CA ILE A 2 -0.83 45.25 -42.46
C ILE A 2 -0.66 43.75 -42.07
N CYS A 3 -1.75 43.03 -42.01
CA CYS A 3 -1.70 41.57 -41.70
C CYS A 3 -0.95 40.84 -42.85
N PRO A 4 0.08 40.01 -42.54
CA PRO A 4 0.85 39.30 -43.56
C PRO A 4 0.04 38.24 -44.31
N LYS A 5 -1.05 37.73 -43.71
CA LYS A 5 -1.87 36.67 -44.30
C LYS A 5 -3.04 37.20 -45.15
N CYS A 6 -3.87 38.08 -44.58
CA CYS A 6 -5.06 38.57 -45.26
C CYS A 6 -4.92 39.95 -45.91
N LYS A 7 -3.76 40.61 -45.74
CA LYS A 7 -3.41 41.92 -46.31
C LYS A 7 -4.30 43.09 -45.88
N LYS A 8 -5.16 42.88 -44.86
CA LYS A 8 -6.00 43.92 -44.30
C LYS A 8 -5.25 44.73 -43.23
N ASP A 9 -5.63 46.00 -43.12
CA ASP A 9 -5.07 46.90 -42.13
C ASP A 9 -5.66 46.60 -40.76
N ILE A 10 -4.80 46.48 -39.77
CA ILE A 10 -5.14 46.13 -38.37
C ILE A 10 -4.46 47.16 -37.45
N PRO A 11 -5.00 47.38 -36.24
CA PRO A 11 -4.40 48.32 -35.27
C PRO A 11 -2.93 47.95 -35.01
N ASP A 12 -2.11 48.98 -34.80
CA ASP A 12 -0.72 48.77 -34.40
C ASP A 12 -0.63 48.05 -33.06
N ASN A 13 0.39 47.25 -32.87
CA ASN A 13 0.59 46.39 -31.70
C ASN A 13 -0.49 45.28 -31.47
N SER A 14 -1.24 44.95 -32.49
CA SER A 14 -2.17 43.82 -32.44
C SER A 14 -1.40 42.51 -32.34
N LEU A 15 -1.76 41.63 -31.39
CA LEU A 15 -1.17 40.30 -31.25
C LEU A 15 -1.73 39.31 -32.29
N THR A 16 -3.02 39.49 -32.64
CA THR A 16 -3.73 38.71 -33.64
C THR A 16 -4.52 39.59 -34.61
N CYS A 17 -4.61 39.15 -35.85
CA CYS A 17 -5.41 39.84 -36.86
C CYS A 17 -6.90 39.65 -36.57
N THR A 18 -7.64 40.74 -36.42
CA THR A 18 -9.08 40.74 -36.18
C THR A 18 -9.94 40.15 -37.31
N TYR A 19 -9.38 40.10 -38.52
CA TYR A 19 -10.11 39.61 -39.71
C TYR A 19 -9.87 38.11 -40.03
N CYS A 20 -8.64 37.61 -39.81
CA CYS A 20 -8.30 36.23 -40.17
C CYS A 20 -7.72 35.44 -39.01
N ASN A 21 -7.71 35.96 -37.82
CA ASN A 21 -7.24 35.36 -36.56
C ASN A 21 -5.74 34.87 -36.60
N THR A 22 -4.97 35.39 -37.54
CA THR A 22 -3.55 35.03 -37.66
C THR A 22 -2.75 35.82 -36.62
N LYS A 23 -1.83 35.16 -35.91
CA LYS A 23 -0.93 35.80 -34.95
C LYS A 23 0.04 36.70 -35.71
N VAL A 24 0.10 38.00 -35.39
CA VAL A 24 0.89 39.01 -36.08
C VAL A 24 1.94 39.70 -35.19
N GLY A 25 1.80 39.51 -33.89
CA GLY A 25 2.72 40.05 -32.90
C GLY A 25 2.89 39.14 -31.70
N ALA A 26 3.93 39.38 -30.93
CA ALA A 26 4.22 38.71 -29.66
C ALA A 26 4.79 39.72 -28.65
N LEU A 27 4.50 39.53 -27.37
CA LEU A 27 5.15 40.29 -26.30
C LEU A 27 6.48 39.62 -25.95
N CYS A 28 7.51 40.42 -25.72
CA CYS A 28 8.78 39.93 -25.20
C CYS A 28 8.58 39.38 -23.76
N SER A 29 9.04 38.17 -23.48
CA SER A 29 8.92 37.55 -22.17
C SER A 29 9.75 38.25 -21.09
N ASP A 30 10.72 39.07 -21.44
CA ASP A 30 11.61 39.69 -20.47
C ASP A 30 11.22 41.15 -20.16
N CYS A 31 10.82 41.94 -21.16
CA CYS A 31 10.47 43.32 -20.94
C CYS A 31 9.01 43.67 -21.24
N GLY A 32 8.18 42.69 -21.65
CA GLY A 32 6.77 42.91 -21.99
C GLY A 32 6.51 43.73 -23.25
N SER A 33 7.53 44.18 -23.95
CA SER A 33 7.37 45.05 -25.16
C SER A 33 6.79 44.23 -26.31
N TYR A 34 5.93 44.87 -27.09
CA TYR A 34 5.39 44.31 -28.32
C TYR A 34 6.46 44.14 -29.39
N ASN A 35 6.45 43.04 -30.10
CA ASN A 35 7.29 42.78 -31.27
C ASN A 35 6.46 42.11 -32.35
N GLN A 36 6.80 42.35 -33.60
CA GLN A 36 6.19 41.63 -34.71
C GLN A 36 6.49 40.14 -34.63
N ILE A 37 5.59 39.29 -35.08
CA ILE A 37 5.76 37.82 -35.00
C ILE A 37 7.00 37.33 -35.75
N THR A 38 7.50 38.10 -36.70
CA THR A 38 8.70 37.83 -37.50
C THR A 38 9.98 38.43 -36.90
N ALA A 39 9.87 39.19 -35.82
CA ALA A 39 11.05 39.81 -35.20
C ALA A 39 11.98 38.72 -34.63
N THR A 40 13.25 38.80 -35.00
CA THR A 40 14.31 37.93 -34.50
C THR A 40 14.82 38.33 -33.13
N GLU A 41 14.74 39.62 -32.84
CA GLU A 41 15.19 40.21 -31.57
C GLU A 41 14.14 41.20 -31.05
N CYS A 42 14.06 41.35 -29.74
CA CYS A 42 13.20 42.34 -29.12
C CYS A 42 13.77 43.75 -29.34
N GLN A 43 12.96 44.64 -29.91
CA GLN A 43 13.40 46.02 -30.21
C GLN A 43 13.69 46.87 -28.96
N SER A 44 13.16 46.46 -27.82
CA SER A 44 13.33 47.21 -26.57
C SER A 44 14.47 46.71 -25.69
N CYS A 45 14.71 45.38 -25.63
CA CYS A 45 15.71 44.80 -24.73
C CYS A 45 16.75 43.92 -25.41
N GLY A 46 16.71 43.79 -26.76
CA GLY A 46 17.68 42.99 -27.54
C GLY A 46 17.56 41.48 -27.38
N LYS A 47 16.56 40.98 -26.66
CA LYS A 47 16.38 39.53 -26.48
C LYS A 47 16.09 38.84 -27.81
N ILE A 48 16.76 37.73 -28.05
CA ILE A 48 16.49 36.88 -29.24
C ILE A 48 15.12 36.26 -29.09
N LEU A 49 14.22 36.56 -30.02
CA LEU A 49 12.84 36.07 -30.06
C LEU A 49 12.66 34.85 -31.00
N LEU A 50 13.46 34.81 -32.10
CA LEU A 50 13.45 33.72 -33.07
C LEU A 50 14.86 33.39 -33.52
N LYS A 51 15.17 32.11 -33.69
CA LYS A 51 16.42 31.61 -34.27
C LYS A 51 16.15 31.11 -35.68
N ILE A 52 16.74 31.78 -36.69
CA ILE A 52 16.59 31.41 -38.09
C ILE A 52 17.58 30.31 -38.44
N CYS A 53 17.11 29.23 -39.00
CA CYS A 53 17.97 28.15 -39.50
C CYS A 53 18.70 28.59 -40.74
N GLN A 54 20.03 28.56 -40.75
CA GLN A 54 20.84 28.98 -41.87
C GLN A 54 20.71 28.09 -43.11
N GLU A 55 20.29 26.81 -42.93
CA GLU A 55 20.15 25.90 -44.09
C GLU A 55 18.78 25.95 -44.76
N CYS A 56 17.70 26.07 -44.01
CA CYS A 56 16.35 26.01 -44.56
C CYS A 56 15.53 27.27 -44.37
N GLY A 57 16.09 28.32 -43.77
CA GLY A 57 15.46 29.64 -43.53
C GLY A 57 14.26 29.60 -42.57
N SER A 58 13.97 28.45 -41.92
CA SER A 58 12.81 28.34 -41.01
C SER A 58 13.09 29.00 -39.67
N ALA A 59 12.11 29.73 -39.18
CA ALA A 59 12.13 30.30 -37.84
C ALA A 59 11.89 29.22 -36.78
N ASN A 60 12.74 29.22 -35.76
CA ASN A 60 12.70 28.29 -34.63
C ASN A 60 12.65 29.07 -33.32
N LEU A 61 12.25 28.43 -32.25
CA LEU A 61 12.32 29.07 -30.95
C LEU A 61 13.78 29.43 -30.57
N PRO A 62 14.04 30.48 -29.82
CA PRO A 62 15.39 30.92 -29.46
C PRO A 62 16.26 29.84 -28.85
N LYS A 63 15.66 28.93 -28.10
CA LYS A 63 16.30 27.81 -27.39
C LYS A 63 16.29 26.48 -28.14
N ALA A 64 15.78 26.43 -29.38
CA ALA A 64 15.79 25.22 -30.17
C ALA A 64 17.21 24.70 -30.37
N LYS A 65 17.47 23.45 -30.05
CA LYS A 65 18.77 22.78 -30.25
C LYS A 65 18.98 22.39 -31.71
N SER A 66 17.88 22.03 -32.37
CA SER A 66 17.86 21.66 -33.77
C SER A 66 16.73 22.34 -34.51
N CYS A 67 16.88 22.48 -35.82
CA CYS A 67 15.88 23.07 -36.69
C CYS A 67 14.65 22.20 -36.79
N ARG A 68 13.46 22.73 -36.49
CA ARG A 68 12.16 22.05 -36.55
C ARG A 68 11.83 21.51 -37.95
N LYS A 69 12.36 22.10 -39.00
CA LYS A 69 12.05 21.76 -40.39
C LYS A 69 13.05 20.78 -41.00
N CYS A 70 14.35 21.00 -40.78
CA CYS A 70 15.41 20.19 -41.43
C CYS A 70 16.24 19.36 -40.44
N ASN A 71 15.92 19.41 -39.16
CA ASN A 71 16.60 18.69 -38.06
C ASN A 71 18.10 19.04 -37.90
N LYS A 72 18.60 20.11 -38.51
CA LYS A 72 19.97 20.52 -38.32
C LYS A 72 20.17 21.07 -36.91
N ASP A 73 21.17 20.54 -36.22
CA ASP A 73 21.57 21.08 -34.93
C ASP A 73 22.12 22.49 -35.07
N PHE A 74 21.63 23.39 -34.23
CA PHE A 74 22.18 24.72 -34.05
C PHE A 74 23.43 24.59 -33.19
N ASN A 75 24.61 24.37 -33.81
CA ASN A 75 25.88 24.41 -33.08
C ASN A 75 26.05 25.77 -32.43
N ASP A 76 26.06 25.81 -31.11
CA ASP A 76 26.38 26.95 -30.30
C ASP A 76 27.89 27.30 -30.40
N SER A 77 28.31 27.89 -31.55
CA SER A 77 29.66 28.42 -31.70
C SER A 77 29.78 29.88 -31.20
N GLN A 78 28.71 30.44 -30.58
CA GLN A 78 28.71 31.84 -30.15
C GLN A 78 28.25 32.14 -28.73
N ASN A 79 28.08 31.15 -27.85
CA ASN A 79 27.95 31.46 -26.42
C ASN A 79 29.27 31.21 -25.70
N LYS A 80 30.17 32.19 -25.72
CA LYS A 80 31.42 32.17 -24.96
C LYS A 80 31.26 32.37 -23.45
N ASN A 81 30.07 32.32 -22.91
CA ASN A 81 29.79 32.36 -21.46
C ASN A 81 29.19 31.03 -20.93
N ILE A 82 29.69 29.90 -21.43
CA ILE A 82 29.49 28.62 -20.74
C ILE A 82 30.54 28.61 -19.63
N VAL A 83 30.08 28.76 -18.39
CA VAL A 83 30.85 28.37 -17.23
C VAL A 83 31.37 26.95 -17.50
N ARG A 84 32.68 26.82 -17.65
CA ARG A 84 33.30 25.51 -17.89
C ARG A 84 32.99 24.63 -16.72
N GLN A 85 32.02 23.76 -16.91
CA GLN A 85 31.84 22.64 -15.97
C GLN A 85 33.20 21.92 -15.93
N PRO A 86 33.71 21.59 -14.74
CA PRO A 86 34.90 20.75 -14.68
C PRO A 86 34.57 19.46 -15.45
N VAL A 87 35.33 19.21 -16.50
CA VAL A 87 35.21 18.03 -17.32
C VAL A 87 35.71 16.87 -16.46
N TYR A 88 34.79 16.22 -15.71
CA TYR A 88 35.13 15.01 -15.01
C TYR A 88 35.40 13.91 -16.02
N THR A 89 36.65 13.72 -16.37
CA THR A 89 37.09 12.55 -17.11
C THR A 89 37.05 11.34 -16.17
N THR A 90 35.96 10.62 -16.22
CA THR A 90 35.77 9.40 -15.42
C THR A 90 36.58 8.23 -16.00
N ASN A 91 37.85 8.24 -15.77
CA ASN A 91 38.72 7.06 -16.00
C ASN A 91 38.92 6.22 -14.73
N MET A 92 37.83 5.97 -14.00
CA MET A 92 37.90 5.16 -12.78
C MET A 92 37.46 3.73 -13.07
N SER A 93 38.35 2.79 -12.92
CA SER A 93 38.17 1.40 -13.32
C SER A 93 36.94 0.69 -12.66
N SER A 94 36.59 1.02 -11.41
CA SER A 94 35.44 0.41 -10.73
C SER A 94 34.11 0.98 -11.21
N GLN A 95 34.02 2.27 -11.46
CA GLN A 95 32.82 2.91 -12.02
C GLN A 95 32.68 2.62 -13.51
N GLN A 96 33.77 2.35 -14.21
CA GLN A 96 33.78 1.94 -15.60
C GLN A 96 33.04 0.62 -15.81
N ASN A 97 33.24 -0.36 -14.93
CA ASN A 97 32.53 -1.63 -15.02
C ASN A 97 31.00 -1.46 -14.86
N ILE A 98 30.58 -0.67 -13.85
CA ILE A 98 29.15 -0.39 -13.63
C ILE A 98 28.56 0.38 -14.83
N LYS A 99 29.28 1.35 -15.36
CA LYS A 99 28.89 2.09 -16.55
C LYS A 99 28.73 1.17 -17.76
N THR A 100 29.68 0.27 -18.00
CA THR A 100 29.62 -0.70 -19.11
C THR A 100 28.41 -1.61 -18.97
N ARG A 101 28.22 -2.21 -17.80
CA ARG A 101 27.04 -3.05 -17.52
C ARG A 101 25.72 -2.29 -17.69
N LEU A 102 25.65 -1.04 -17.24
CA LEU A 102 24.47 -0.20 -17.43
C LEU A 102 24.19 0.03 -18.91
N ILE A 103 25.19 0.36 -19.72
CA ILE A 103 25.06 0.61 -21.16
C ILE A 103 24.64 -0.67 -21.90
N GLU A 104 25.20 -1.82 -21.54
CA GLU A 104 24.83 -3.13 -22.08
C GLU A 104 23.36 -3.45 -21.75
N ALA A 105 22.95 -3.25 -20.51
CA ALA A 105 21.55 -3.45 -20.07
C ALA A 105 20.57 -2.52 -20.78
N LEU A 106 20.96 -1.26 -21.05
CA LEU A 106 20.12 -0.31 -21.76
C LEU A 106 20.01 -0.64 -23.27
N LYS A 107 21.01 -1.28 -23.87
CA LYS A 107 21.02 -1.72 -25.28
C LYS A 107 20.29 -3.04 -25.51
N SER A 108 20.33 -3.95 -24.55
CA SER A 108 19.71 -5.29 -24.62
C SER A 108 18.16 -5.20 -24.64
N THR A 109 17.48 -6.32 -24.83
CA THR A 109 16.02 -6.40 -24.69
C THR A 109 15.61 -6.52 -23.25
N THR A 110 16.31 -7.31 -22.47
CA THR A 110 16.20 -7.50 -21.02
C THR A 110 17.49 -7.04 -20.34
N PRO A 111 17.48 -6.55 -19.10
CA PRO A 111 16.34 -6.34 -18.19
C PRO A 111 15.50 -5.09 -18.55
N ASN A 112 14.23 -5.08 -18.11
CA ASN A 112 13.33 -3.92 -18.28
C ASN A 112 13.43 -2.95 -17.11
N ILE A 113 13.83 -3.45 -15.94
CA ILE A 113 13.98 -2.69 -14.71
C ILE A 113 15.45 -2.69 -14.31
N ILE A 114 16.02 -1.51 -14.19
CA ILE A 114 17.42 -1.33 -13.80
C ILE A 114 17.45 -0.41 -12.59
N THR A 115 18.07 -0.86 -11.50
CA THR A 115 18.29 0.00 -10.33
C THR A 115 19.76 0.37 -10.23
N LEU A 116 20.01 1.60 -9.87
CA LEU A 116 21.34 2.14 -9.59
C LEU A 116 21.37 2.64 -8.15
N CYS A 117 21.90 1.81 -7.27
CA CYS A 117 21.90 2.03 -5.83
C CYS A 117 23.24 2.57 -5.33
N GLY A 118 23.21 3.31 -4.24
CA GLY A 118 24.38 3.83 -3.55
C GLY A 118 24.13 5.14 -2.83
N ASP A 119 25.01 5.54 -1.95
CA ASP A 119 24.88 6.72 -1.13
C ASP A 119 24.70 8.00 -1.96
N SER A 120 24.14 9.03 -1.32
CA SER A 120 24.10 10.37 -1.92
C SER A 120 25.52 10.83 -2.26
N GLY A 121 25.72 11.44 -3.44
CA GLY A 121 27.03 11.94 -3.85
C GLY A 121 28.04 10.89 -4.34
N ILE A 122 27.68 9.59 -4.38
CA ILE A 122 28.58 8.51 -4.82
C ILE A 122 28.83 8.52 -6.33
N GLY A 123 28.03 9.29 -7.10
CA GLY A 123 28.20 9.42 -8.54
C GLY A 123 27.13 8.78 -9.41
N LYS A 124 25.97 8.39 -8.86
CA LYS A 124 24.82 7.82 -9.61
C LYS A 124 24.43 8.66 -10.82
N SER A 125 24.10 9.92 -10.60
CA SER A 125 23.67 10.84 -11.67
C SER A 125 24.79 11.13 -12.68
N LEU A 126 26.05 11.04 -12.28
CA LEU A 126 27.21 11.19 -13.19
C LEU A 126 27.32 9.99 -14.13
N ILE A 127 27.26 8.77 -13.61
CA ILE A 127 27.27 7.54 -14.42
C ILE A 127 26.09 7.55 -15.39
N LEU A 128 24.92 7.97 -14.92
CA LEU A 128 23.73 8.08 -15.74
C LEU A 128 23.92 9.08 -16.90
N ARG A 129 24.43 10.30 -16.62
CA ARG A 129 24.72 11.30 -17.68
C ARG A 129 25.71 10.77 -18.70
N HIS A 130 26.75 10.04 -18.28
CA HIS A 130 27.70 9.42 -19.20
C HIS A 130 27.05 8.33 -20.07
N ALA A 131 26.21 7.49 -19.49
CA ALA A 131 25.49 6.47 -20.24
C ALA A 131 24.55 7.10 -21.28
N ILE A 132 23.79 8.14 -20.89
CA ILE A 132 22.95 8.90 -21.83
C ILE A 132 23.77 9.50 -22.96
N ASN A 133 24.93 10.11 -22.67
CA ASN A 133 25.79 10.73 -23.68
C ASN A 133 26.36 9.72 -24.68
N GLU A 134 26.73 8.52 -24.24
CA GLU A 134 27.19 7.43 -25.13
C GLU A 134 26.06 6.86 -26.00
N LEU A 135 24.81 6.92 -25.52
CA LEU A 135 23.65 6.41 -26.22
C LEU A 135 22.92 7.47 -27.05
N LYS A 136 23.42 8.71 -27.13
CA LYS A 136 22.78 9.80 -27.90
C LYS A 136 22.61 9.50 -29.39
N SER A 137 23.46 8.66 -29.95
CA SER A 137 23.37 8.23 -31.36
C SER A 137 22.27 7.19 -31.62
N THR A 138 21.69 6.62 -30.59
CA THR A 138 20.61 5.64 -30.69
C THR A 138 19.24 6.34 -30.76
N LYS A 139 18.29 5.74 -31.48
CA LYS A 139 16.90 6.25 -31.55
C LYS A 139 16.15 5.91 -30.25
N LEU A 140 16.60 6.45 -29.13
CA LEU A 140 15.96 6.25 -27.81
C LEU A 140 15.42 7.58 -27.31
N ILE A 141 14.22 7.57 -26.75
CA ILE A 141 13.66 8.72 -26.03
C ILE A 141 13.89 8.52 -24.54
N TRP A 142 14.41 9.56 -23.91
CA TRP A 142 14.66 9.60 -22.47
C TRP A 142 13.60 10.44 -21.80
N LEU A 143 12.78 9.82 -20.95
CA LEU A 143 11.81 10.48 -20.11
C LEU A 143 12.37 10.54 -18.70
N SER A 144 12.88 11.69 -18.30
CA SER A 144 13.55 11.87 -17.01
C SER A 144 12.74 12.78 -16.10
N GLY A 145 12.46 12.31 -14.91
CA GLY A 145 11.93 13.09 -13.81
C GLY A 145 12.74 12.86 -12.54
N THR A 146 12.78 13.87 -11.67
CA THR A 146 13.50 13.83 -10.39
C THR A 146 12.49 13.89 -9.26
N CYS A 147 12.58 12.95 -8.34
CA CYS A 147 11.78 12.96 -7.13
C CYS A 147 12.46 13.78 -6.04
N THR A 148 11.71 14.66 -5.38
CA THR A 148 12.20 15.54 -4.32
C THR A 148 11.20 15.58 -3.16
N GLN A 149 11.62 16.06 -2.00
CA GLN A 149 10.69 16.28 -0.88
C GLN A 149 9.55 17.23 -1.23
N ILE A 150 9.78 18.18 -2.14
CA ILE A 150 8.76 19.11 -2.61
C ILE A 150 7.81 18.42 -3.58
N SER A 151 8.32 17.58 -4.51
CA SER A 151 7.47 16.85 -5.45
C SER A 151 6.53 15.85 -4.74
N GLN A 152 6.87 15.38 -3.54
CA GLN A 152 5.96 14.60 -2.71
C GLN A 152 4.70 15.36 -2.26
N LEU A 153 4.78 16.70 -2.22
CA LEU A 153 3.64 17.56 -1.91
C LEU A 153 2.86 17.99 -3.17
N SER A 154 3.23 17.50 -4.33
CA SER A 154 2.52 17.72 -5.59
C SER A 154 1.83 16.42 -6.00
N PRO A 155 0.50 16.41 -6.23
CA PRO A 155 -0.16 15.23 -6.73
C PRO A 155 0.46 14.81 -8.05
N PHE A 156 0.88 13.55 -8.16
CA PHE A 156 1.54 13.04 -9.35
C PHE A 156 2.83 13.78 -9.72
N GLY A 157 3.58 14.19 -8.68
CA GLY A 157 4.70 15.13 -8.77
C GLY A 157 5.84 14.68 -9.66
N TYR A 158 6.20 13.38 -9.65
CA TYR A 158 7.22 12.85 -10.56
C TYR A 158 6.80 12.99 -12.02
N PHE A 159 5.57 12.63 -12.38
CA PHE A 159 5.09 12.74 -13.75
C PHE A 159 4.88 14.18 -14.18
N GLN A 160 4.56 15.08 -13.25
CA GLN A 160 4.53 16.49 -13.54
C GLN A 160 5.94 17.02 -13.92
N ASP A 161 6.98 16.71 -13.13
CA ASP A 161 8.37 17.09 -13.43
C ASP A 161 8.87 16.46 -14.74
N LEU A 162 8.54 15.17 -14.97
CA LEU A 162 8.87 14.47 -16.19
C LEU A 162 8.27 15.13 -17.43
N LEU A 163 6.97 15.44 -17.41
CA LEU A 163 6.28 16.04 -18.54
C LEU A 163 6.71 17.49 -18.77
N LEU A 164 6.88 18.28 -17.71
CA LEU A 164 7.41 19.63 -17.80
C LEU A 164 8.82 19.64 -18.41
N THR A 165 9.66 18.71 -17.98
CA THR A 165 11.03 18.56 -18.49
C THR A 165 11.03 18.09 -19.96
N PHE A 166 10.23 17.11 -20.30
CA PHE A 166 10.14 16.53 -21.64
C PHE A 166 9.61 17.55 -22.65
N PHE A 167 8.55 18.27 -22.30
CA PHE A 167 7.98 19.32 -23.17
C PHE A 167 8.72 20.65 -23.07
N ASN A 168 9.77 20.76 -22.23
CA ASN A 168 10.53 22.00 -21.99
C ASN A 168 9.63 23.17 -21.60
N ILE A 169 8.72 22.93 -20.68
CA ILE A 169 7.71 23.86 -20.19
C ILE A 169 8.22 24.56 -18.93
N ASN A 170 8.16 25.92 -18.91
CA ASN A 170 8.42 26.69 -17.70
C ASN A 170 7.13 26.85 -16.88
N ASN A 171 7.10 26.28 -15.70
CA ASN A 171 5.92 26.30 -14.82
C ASN A 171 5.72 27.66 -14.10
N PHE A 172 6.74 28.53 -14.09
CA PHE A 172 6.69 29.82 -13.41
C PHE A 172 6.46 30.95 -14.41
N CYS A 173 5.36 30.90 -15.15
CA CYS A 173 4.95 31.96 -16.06
C CYS A 173 3.74 32.69 -15.49
N PRO A 174 3.74 34.02 -15.46
CA PRO A 174 2.63 34.82 -14.96
C PRO A 174 1.36 34.72 -15.82
N ASP A 175 1.47 34.39 -17.11
CA ASP A 175 0.32 34.21 -18.01
C ASP A 175 0.09 32.73 -18.34
N THR A 176 -0.52 32.02 -17.39
CA THR A 176 -0.88 30.63 -17.56
C THR A 176 -1.96 30.39 -18.61
N LEU A 177 -2.84 31.37 -18.87
CA LEU A 177 -3.90 31.29 -19.87
C LEU A 177 -3.35 31.25 -21.29
N GLN A 178 -2.34 32.10 -21.60
CA GLN A 178 -1.71 32.10 -22.91
C GLN A 178 -0.91 30.81 -23.14
N LEU A 179 -0.17 30.36 -22.12
CA LEU A 179 0.55 29.09 -22.18
C LEU A 179 -0.39 27.90 -22.43
N LYS A 180 -1.55 27.85 -21.78
CA LYS A 180 -2.55 26.80 -22.02
C LYS A 180 -3.04 26.82 -23.45
N LYS A 181 -3.30 28.00 -24.03
CA LYS A 181 -3.75 28.11 -25.43
C LYS A 181 -2.70 27.64 -26.42
N ASP A 182 -1.43 28.00 -26.23
CA ASP A 182 -0.32 27.61 -27.10
C ASP A 182 -0.03 26.09 -26.96
N SER A 183 -0.09 25.57 -25.75
CA SER A 183 0.09 24.15 -25.47
C SER A 183 -1.08 23.30 -26.01
N LEU A 184 -2.32 23.79 -25.95
CA LEU A 184 -3.50 23.11 -26.49
C LEU A 184 -3.35 22.77 -27.99
N ARG A 185 -2.78 23.72 -28.75
CA ARG A 185 -2.52 23.49 -30.18
C ARG A 185 -1.46 22.42 -30.40
N PHE A 186 -0.38 22.49 -29.63
CA PHE A 186 0.71 21.51 -29.68
C PHE A 186 0.21 20.09 -29.36
N PHE A 187 -0.55 19.92 -28.27
CA PHE A 187 -1.08 18.60 -27.90
C PHE A 187 -2.06 18.04 -28.92
N LYS A 188 -2.85 18.89 -29.57
CA LYS A 188 -3.75 18.44 -30.66
C LYS A 188 -3.00 17.94 -31.89
N GLU A 189 -1.89 18.57 -32.22
CA GLU A 189 -1.10 18.22 -33.43
C GLU A 189 -0.26 16.95 -33.19
N ASP A 190 0.40 16.84 -32.05
CA ASP A 190 1.36 15.76 -31.74
C ASP A 190 0.76 14.53 -31.08
N PHE A 191 -0.43 14.66 -30.43
CA PHE A 191 -1.14 13.60 -29.72
C PHE A 191 -2.61 13.48 -30.17
N PRO A 192 -2.87 13.08 -31.42
CA PRO A 192 -4.22 13.02 -31.98
C PRO A 192 -5.14 12.00 -31.30
N THR A 193 -4.60 11.10 -30.49
CA THR A 193 -5.37 10.12 -29.69
C THR A 193 -6.05 10.74 -28.47
N LEU A 194 -5.65 11.97 -28.08
CA LEU A 194 -6.25 12.68 -26.95
C LEU A 194 -7.49 13.47 -27.37
N THR A 195 -8.54 13.33 -26.61
CA THR A 195 -9.74 14.18 -26.75
C THR A 195 -9.48 15.58 -26.23
N ASN A 196 -10.29 16.58 -26.67
CA ASN A 196 -10.17 17.93 -26.17
C ASN A 196 -10.29 18.04 -24.63
N SER A 197 -11.15 17.20 -24.04
CA SER A 197 -11.32 17.14 -22.57
C SER A 197 -10.05 16.62 -21.89
N GLU A 198 -9.44 15.55 -22.43
CA GLU A 198 -8.21 14.99 -21.86
C GLU A 198 -7.03 15.95 -21.98
N ILE A 199 -6.94 16.69 -23.08
CA ILE A 199 -5.92 17.74 -23.24
C ILE A 199 -6.12 18.87 -22.23
N LEU A 200 -7.36 19.30 -22.00
CA LEU A 200 -7.66 20.32 -20.98
C LEU A 200 -7.31 19.85 -19.57
N ASP A 201 -7.64 18.59 -19.23
CA ASP A 201 -7.29 18.01 -17.94
C ASP A 201 -5.75 17.93 -17.76
N LEU A 202 -5.02 17.52 -18.80
CA LEU A 202 -3.57 17.49 -18.80
C LEU A 202 -2.97 18.90 -18.63
N LEU A 203 -3.52 19.89 -19.31
CA LEU A 203 -3.07 21.28 -19.18
C LEU A 203 -3.41 21.86 -17.80
N ASN A 204 -4.55 21.50 -17.21
CA ASN A 204 -4.89 21.90 -15.85
C ASN A 204 -3.99 21.21 -14.81
N PHE A 205 -3.54 19.99 -15.08
CA PHE A 205 -2.54 19.31 -14.27
C PHE A 205 -1.16 19.97 -14.35
N LEU A 206 -0.71 20.32 -15.55
CA LEU A 206 0.59 20.97 -15.74
C LEU A 206 0.59 22.43 -15.28
N TYR A 207 -0.53 23.12 -15.43
CA TYR A 207 -0.74 24.53 -15.09
C TYR A 207 -2.03 24.69 -14.29
N PRO A 208 -2.03 24.36 -13.01
CA PRO A 208 -3.24 24.51 -12.19
C PRO A 208 -3.65 25.98 -12.11
N ASP A 209 -4.93 26.27 -12.44
CA ASP A 209 -5.53 27.58 -12.26
C ASP A 209 -6.81 27.45 -11.44
N ASN A 210 -7.11 28.48 -10.69
CA ASN A 210 -8.37 28.71 -9.97
C ASN A 210 -8.83 27.48 -9.15
N LEU A 211 -8.01 27.04 -8.19
CA LEU A 211 -8.28 25.91 -7.29
C LEU A 211 -9.55 26.11 -6.42
N ASP A 212 -10.09 27.35 -6.34
CA ASP A 212 -11.28 27.65 -5.54
C ASP A 212 -12.58 27.06 -6.09
N LYS A 213 -12.59 26.62 -7.35
CA LYS A 213 -13.75 25.98 -7.97
C LYS A 213 -13.93 24.51 -7.58
N TYR A 214 -12.99 23.92 -6.86
CA TYR A 214 -12.95 22.47 -6.59
C TYR A 214 -13.27 22.18 -5.12
N GLU A 215 -14.56 22.08 -4.78
CA GLU A 215 -15.01 21.80 -3.42
C GLU A 215 -15.15 20.31 -3.10
N ASN A 216 -15.25 19.44 -4.11
CA ASN A 216 -15.53 18.02 -3.92
C ASN A 216 -14.38 17.13 -4.39
N ILE A 217 -14.16 16.01 -3.70
CA ILE A 217 -13.23 14.97 -4.12
C ILE A 217 -13.78 14.31 -5.40
N TYR A 218 -13.31 14.76 -6.56
CA TYR A 218 -13.60 14.10 -7.81
C TYR A 218 -12.53 13.04 -8.05
N TYR A 219 -12.96 11.79 -8.20
CA TYR A 219 -12.07 10.68 -8.55
C TYR A 219 -11.59 10.78 -10.00
N ASN A 220 -10.75 11.77 -10.27
CA ASN A 220 -10.13 11.95 -11.58
C ASN A 220 -8.86 11.09 -11.76
N LYS A 221 -8.43 10.33 -10.73
CA LYS A 221 -7.22 9.48 -10.78
C LYS A 221 -7.21 8.58 -12.01
N ALA A 222 -8.27 7.81 -12.23
CA ALA A 222 -8.37 6.89 -13.36
C ALA A 222 -8.31 7.61 -14.71
N LYS A 223 -8.98 8.76 -14.82
CA LYS A 223 -8.97 9.60 -16.03
C LYS A 223 -7.58 10.16 -16.31
N MET A 224 -6.90 10.66 -15.28
CA MET A 224 -5.53 11.18 -15.40
C MET A 224 -4.55 10.06 -15.79
N PHE A 225 -4.66 8.90 -15.16
CA PHE A 225 -3.86 7.72 -15.53
C PHE A 225 -4.05 7.35 -16.99
N THR A 226 -5.30 7.27 -17.45
CA THR A 226 -5.63 6.99 -18.85
C THR A 226 -5.06 8.02 -19.80
N THR A 227 -5.15 9.30 -19.45
CA THR A 227 -4.64 10.41 -20.30
C THR A 227 -3.12 10.36 -20.43
N ILE A 228 -2.39 10.23 -19.33
CA ILE A 228 -0.92 10.15 -19.35
C ILE A 228 -0.45 8.85 -20.02
N LYS A 229 -1.17 7.74 -19.81
CA LYS A 229 -0.91 6.46 -20.48
C LYS A 229 -1.01 6.61 -22.01
N LYS A 230 -2.03 7.30 -22.53
CA LYS A 230 -2.16 7.60 -23.96
C LYS A 230 -0.99 8.42 -24.49
N VAL A 231 -0.51 9.43 -23.74
CA VAL A 231 0.67 10.22 -24.11
C VAL A 231 1.90 9.31 -24.22
N ILE A 232 2.14 8.49 -23.21
CA ILE A 232 3.28 7.56 -23.19
C ILE A 232 3.19 6.54 -24.31
N PHE A 233 2.02 5.97 -24.57
CA PHE A 233 1.79 5.00 -25.64
C PHE A 233 2.07 5.62 -27.01
N THR A 234 1.56 6.82 -27.28
CA THR A 234 1.83 7.55 -28.53
C THR A 234 3.33 7.79 -28.75
N ILE A 235 4.09 8.02 -27.68
CA ILE A 235 5.56 8.16 -27.78
C ILE A 235 6.19 6.76 -28.00
N ALA A 236 5.74 5.73 -27.28
CA ALA A 236 6.28 4.37 -27.34
C ALA A 236 6.03 3.69 -28.71
N GLU A 237 4.92 4.02 -29.37
CA GLU A 237 4.65 3.54 -30.74
C GLU A 237 5.72 3.98 -31.74
N LYS A 238 6.25 5.18 -31.57
CA LYS A 238 7.24 5.78 -32.46
C LYS A 238 8.67 5.31 -32.19
N THR A 239 9.02 5.13 -30.89
CA THR A 239 10.39 4.82 -30.47
C THR A 239 10.40 4.09 -29.11
N LYS A 240 11.54 3.43 -28.80
CA LYS A 240 11.77 2.88 -27.46
C LYS A 240 12.00 4.00 -26.44
N ILE A 241 11.43 3.83 -25.26
CA ILE A 241 11.50 4.79 -24.17
C ILE A 241 12.36 4.24 -23.02
N ILE A 242 13.17 5.11 -22.45
CA ILE A 242 13.84 4.87 -21.16
C ILE A 242 13.30 5.88 -20.17
N PHE A 243 12.56 5.39 -19.18
CA PHE A 243 12.15 6.18 -18.02
C PHE A 243 13.29 6.29 -17.03
N ILE A 244 13.57 7.50 -16.56
CA ILE A 244 14.53 7.75 -15.50
C ILE A 244 13.79 8.30 -14.30
N VAL A 245 13.78 7.53 -13.21
CA VAL A 245 13.25 7.96 -11.92
C VAL A 245 14.44 8.24 -11.01
N ASP A 246 14.85 9.50 -10.98
CA ASP A 246 15.97 9.90 -10.14
C ASP A 246 15.50 10.21 -8.71
N ASN A 247 16.24 9.74 -7.70
CA ASN A 247 15.90 9.83 -6.27
C ASN A 247 14.55 9.19 -5.91
N PHE A 248 14.34 7.95 -6.32
CA PHE A 248 13.10 7.19 -6.10
C PHE A 248 12.65 7.16 -4.62
N ASP A 249 13.57 7.30 -3.68
CA ASP A 249 13.26 7.40 -2.24
C ASP A 249 12.22 8.49 -1.92
N PHE A 250 12.04 9.47 -2.79
CA PHE A 250 11.10 10.59 -2.67
C PHE A 250 9.95 10.53 -3.67
N ILE A 251 9.65 9.38 -4.25
CA ILE A 251 8.52 9.26 -5.17
C ILE A 251 7.19 9.51 -4.44
N ASP A 252 6.27 10.20 -5.09
CA ASP A 252 4.91 10.36 -4.58
C ASP A 252 4.08 9.10 -4.81
N GLY A 253 3.08 8.86 -3.95
CA GLY A 253 2.29 7.63 -3.96
C GLY A 253 1.52 7.42 -5.26
N MET A 254 1.00 8.48 -5.85
CA MET A 254 0.23 8.40 -7.09
C MET A 254 1.11 8.05 -8.30
N SER A 255 2.30 8.63 -8.39
CA SER A 255 3.30 8.28 -9.41
C SER A 255 3.77 6.84 -9.26
N TYR A 256 3.97 6.37 -8.05
CA TYR A 256 4.33 4.99 -7.76
C TYR A 256 3.25 3.99 -8.23
N ASP A 257 1.98 4.27 -7.91
CA ASP A 257 0.85 3.46 -8.35
C ASP A 257 0.74 3.40 -9.88
N PHE A 258 0.95 4.54 -10.53
CA PHE A 258 0.90 4.61 -11.99
C PHE A 258 2.05 3.85 -12.65
N ILE A 259 3.27 3.92 -12.11
CA ILE A 259 4.40 3.12 -12.62
C ILE A 259 4.08 1.62 -12.52
N LYS A 260 3.50 1.17 -11.41
CA LYS A 260 3.09 -0.22 -11.25
C LYS A 260 2.06 -0.63 -12.32
N GLU A 261 1.04 0.19 -12.53
CA GLU A 261 0.02 -0.06 -13.56
C GLU A 261 0.61 -0.05 -14.96
N LEU A 262 1.45 0.95 -15.27
CA LEU A 262 2.06 1.12 -16.59
C LEU A 262 2.95 -0.08 -16.97
N PHE A 263 3.79 -0.55 -16.05
CA PHE A 263 4.71 -1.67 -16.29
C PHE A 263 4.04 -3.05 -16.20
N ASN A 264 2.76 -3.14 -15.88
CA ASN A 264 1.97 -4.38 -16.06
C ASN A 264 1.57 -4.61 -17.52
N GLU A 265 1.52 -3.57 -18.33
CA GLU A 265 1.14 -3.65 -19.74
C GLU A 265 2.26 -4.31 -20.58
N GLU A 266 1.93 -5.37 -21.32
CA GLU A 266 2.91 -6.08 -22.17
C GLU A 266 3.56 -5.19 -23.22
N PHE A 267 2.77 -4.33 -23.88
CA PHE A 267 3.27 -3.35 -24.84
C PHE A 267 4.35 -2.44 -24.24
N ILE A 268 4.20 -2.02 -23.00
CA ILE A 268 5.18 -1.20 -22.29
C ILE A 268 6.42 -2.01 -21.95
N LYS A 269 6.27 -3.26 -21.51
CA LYS A 269 7.42 -4.14 -21.22
C LYS A 269 8.32 -4.35 -22.45
N GLU A 270 7.74 -4.43 -23.63
CA GLU A 270 8.50 -4.60 -24.88
C GLU A 270 9.19 -3.31 -25.36
N ARG A 271 8.61 -2.15 -25.10
CA ARG A 271 9.01 -0.87 -25.66
C ARG A 271 9.71 0.06 -24.67
N CYS A 272 9.54 -0.18 -23.37
CA CYS A 272 10.01 0.71 -22.33
C CYS A 272 10.95 0.00 -21.35
N LYS A 273 11.93 0.76 -20.87
CA LYS A 273 12.76 0.39 -19.71
C LYS A 273 12.61 1.44 -18.65
N ILE A 274 12.74 1.04 -17.40
CA ILE A 274 12.79 1.96 -16.28
C ILE A 274 14.15 1.87 -15.58
N LEU A 275 14.80 2.99 -15.42
CA LEU A 275 16.02 3.16 -14.68
C LEU A 275 15.73 3.96 -13.41
N ILE A 276 15.94 3.35 -12.28
CA ILE A 276 15.63 3.89 -10.97
C ILE A 276 16.93 4.17 -10.24
N THR A 277 17.13 5.39 -9.75
CA THR A 277 18.22 5.69 -8.81
C THR A 277 17.67 5.78 -7.39
N MET A 278 18.39 5.21 -6.42
CA MET A 278 18.03 5.25 -5.01
C MET A 278 19.27 5.23 -4.11
N GLN A 279 19.10 5.58 -2.84
CA GLN A 279 20.23 5.61 -1.92
C GLN A 279 20.62 4.20 -1.50
N ASN A 280 19.70 3.44 -0.91
CA ASN A 280 19.92 2.03 -0.61
C ASN A 280 18.62 1.25 -0.84
N PRO A 281 18.71 0.02 -1.37
CA PRO A 281 17.55 -0.85 -1.39
C PRO A 281 17.15 -1.15 0.04
N ARG A 282 16.03 -0.59 0.50
CA ARG A 282 15.49 -0.91 1.82
C ARG A 282 14.86 -2.31 1.74
N PRO A 283 15.31 -3.29 2.56
CA PRO A 283 14.65 -4.59 2.62
C PRO A 283 13.17 -4.37 2.98
N GLY A 284 12.25 -4.84 2.16
CA GLY A 284 10.81 -4.75 2.40
C GLY A 284 10.07 -3.63 1.68
N LEU A 285 10.72 -2.69 1.04
CA LEU A 285 10.09 -1.86 0.03
C LEU A 285 10.06 -2.65 -1.27
N GLY A 286 8.99 -3.39 -1.51
CA GLY A 286 8.68 -3.92 -2.83
C GLY A 286 8.59 -2.74 -3.80
N ILE A 287 9.70 -2.43 -4.48
CA ILE A 287 9.79 -1.29 -5.41
C ILE A 287 8.77 -1.45 -6.52
N LEU A 288 8.56 -2.69 -6.95
CA LEU A 288 7.53 -3.07 -7.91
C LEU A 288 6.98 -4.44 -7.50
N PRO A 289 5.74 -4.82 -7.88
CA PRO A 289 5.17 -6.11 -7.53
C PRO A 289 6.10 -7.27 -7.95
N LEU A 290 6.23 -8.27 -7.09
CA LEU A 290 7.03 -9.48 -7.38
C LEU A 290 6.66 -10.16 -8.71
N SER A 291 5.43 -10.00 -9.16
CA SER A 291 4.97 -10.45 -10.49
C SER A 291 5.68 -9.81 -11.67
N LEU A 292 6.36 -8.67 -11.46
CA LEU A 292 7.17 -8.01 -12.48
C LEU A 292 8.65 -8.45 -12.44
N TYR A 293 9.04 -9.22 -11.44
CA TYR A 293 10.41 -9.71 -11.23
C TYR A 293 10.55 -11.16 -11.69
N ASN A 294 10.69 -11.37 -12.98
CA ASN A 294 11.44 -12.55 -13.46
C ASN A 294 12.92 -12.24 -13.31
N GLU A 295 13.74 -13.22 -12.96
CA GLU A 295 15.19 -13.05 -12.76
C GLU A 295 15.88 -12.33 -13.93
N ASP A 296 15.39 -12.53 -15.16
CA ASP A 296 15.89 -11.90 -16.38
C ASP A 296 15.38 -10.45 -16.61
N SER A 297 14.37 -9.99 -15.89
CA SER A 297 13.74 -8.66 -16.11
C SER A 297 14.31 -7.56 -15.22
N TYR A 298 15.17 -7.90 -14.26
CA TYR A 298 15.70 -6.99 -13.25
C TYR A 298 17.22 -7.01 -13.19
N LEU A 299 17.85 -5.83 -13.08
CA LEU A 299 19.28 -5.66 -12.84
C LEU A 299 19.54 -4.65 -11.73
N ASP A 300 20.20 -5.09 -10.69
CA ASP A 300 20.66 -4.19 -9.61
C ASP A 300 22.16 -3.88 -9.77
N LEU A 301 22.47 -2.57 -9.77
CA LEU A 301 23.82 -2.05 -9.86
C LEU A 301 24.11 -1.20 -8.63
N THR A 302 25.01 -1.65 -7.78
CA THR A 302 25.39 -0.93 -6.57
C THR A 302 26.76 -0.28 -6.74
N ILE A 303 26.83 1.04 -6.46
CA ILE A 303 28.07 1.81 -6.52
C ILE A 303 28.70 1.82 -5.13
N ALA A 304 29.90 1.29 -5.03
CA ALA A 304 30.67 1.30 -3.80
C ALA A 304 31.44 2.61 -3.59
N PRO A 305 31.71 3.01 -2.34
CA PRO A 305 32.62 4.12 -2.02
C PRO A 305 34.04 3.91 -2.57
N PHE A 306 34.78 4.99 -2.75
CA PHE A 306 36.16 4.92 -3.23
C PHE A 306 37.08 4.22 -2.26
N THR A 307 37.97 3.37 -2.79
CA THR A 307 39.14 2.88 -2.10
C THR A 307 40.25 3.95 -2.05
N GLU A 308 41.28 3.73 -1.24
CA GLU A 308 42.42 4.66 -1.14
C GLU A 308 43.09 4.94 -2.50
N THR A 309 43.26 3.89 -3.29
CA THR A 309 43.84 4.03 -4.64
C THR A 309 42.94 4.82 -5.60
N GLN A 310 41.64 4.67 -5.48
CA GLN A 310 40.67 5.40 -6.29
C GLN A 310 40.58 6.86 -5.86
N ALA A 311 40.63 7.16 -4.57
CA ALA A 311 40.67 8.52 -4.06
C ALA A 311 41.96 9.23 -4.48
N GLU A 312 43.13 8.56 -4.46
CA GLU A 312 44.36 9.14 -4.98
C GLU A 312 44.25 9.44 -6.49
N ALA A 313 43.68 8.54 -7.26
CA ALA A 313 43.45 8.77 -8.68
C ALA A 313 42.48 9.93 -8.95
N PHE A 314 41.47 10.08 -8.10
CA PHE A 314 40.54 11.22 -8.16
C PHE A 314 41.20 12.55 -7.83
N LEU A 315 42.05 12.59 -6.77
CA LEU A 315 42.75 13.79 -6.35
C LEU A 315 43.78 14.25 -7.40
N LYS A 316 44.43 13.31 -8.14
CA LYS A 316 45.37 13.65 -9.22
C LYS A 316 44.73 14.43 -10.38
N GLN A 317 43.40 14.48 -10.49
CA GLN A 317 42.72 15.26 -11.53
C GLN A 317 42.79 16.76 -11.27
N TYR A 318 43.00 17.18 -10.01
CA TYR A 318 43.13 18.57 -9.61
C TYR A 318 44.62 18.99 -9.75
N LYS A 319 45.01 19.36 -11.01
CA LYS A 319 46.39 19.64 -11.35
C LYS A 319 46.97 20.90 -10.70
N ASP A 320 46.08 21.80 -10.24
CA ASP A 320 46.41 23.06 -9.57
C ASP A 320 46.77 22.87 -8.10
N LEU A 321 46.52 21.75 -7.52
CA LEU A 321 46.73 21.42 -6.11
C LEU A 321 47.71 20.23 -5.96
N LYS A 322 48.51 20.26 -4.91
CA LYS A 322 49.41 19.16 -4.55
C LYS A 322 48.92 18.51 -3.25
N PHE A 323 48.50 17.27 -3.33
CA PHE A 323 48.00 16.51 -2.17
C PHE A 323 49.07 15.51 -1.71
N ASN A 324 49.32 15.50 -0.40
CA ASN A 324 50.15 14.44 0.23
C ASN A 324 49.29 13.26 0.67
N LYS A 325 49.96 12.15 1.09
CA LYS A 325 49.26 10.94 1.55
C LYS A 325 48.41 11.17 2.80
N ASP A 326 48.82 12.08 3.68
CA ASP A 326 48.08 12.39 4.90
C ASP A 326 46.76 13.13 4.58
N PHE A 327 46.78 14.01 3.60
CA PHE A 327 45.57 14.65 3.11
C PHE A 327 44.60 13.60 2.55
N THR A 328 45.07 12.67 1.73
CA THR A 328 44.24 11.59 1.16
C THR A 328 43.59 10.74 2.24
N LYS A 329 44.37 10.35 3.28
CA LYS A 329 43.84 9.59 4.41
C LYS A 329 42.80 10.36 5.21
N THR A 330 43.07 11.64 5.44
CA THR A 330 42.12 12.53 6.16
C THR A 330 40.84 12.71 5.34
N ALA A 331 40.96 12.96 4.06
CA ALA A 331 39.81 13.10 3.16
C ALA A 331 38.96 11.81 3.10
N LEU A 332 39.60 10.64 3.02
CA LEU A 332 38.90 9.36 3.08
C LEU A 332 38.22 9.10 4.42
N LYS A 333 38.89 9.43 5.53
CA LYS A 333 38.29 9.26 6.86
C LYS A 333 37.02 10.13 7.04
N ILE A 334 37.04 11.35 6.57
CA ILE A 334 35.91 12.30 6.68
C ILE A 334 34.80 11.91 5.71
N SER A 335 35.15 11.48 4.50
CA SER A 335 34.19 11.19 3.43
C SER A 335 33.64 9.77 3.43
N ASN A 336 34.24 8.83 4.18
CA ASN A 336 34.00 7.39 4.05
C ASN A 336 34.12 6.90 2.58
N GLY A 337 35.01 7.53 1.80
CA GLY A 337 35.19 7.23 0.39
C GLY A 337 34.14 7.83 -0.56
N ASN A 338 33.27 8.72 -0.08
CA ASN A 338 32.29 9.40 -0.91
C ASN A 338 32.96 10.48 -1.78
N PRO A 339 32.96 10.36 -3.12
CA PRO A 339 33.68 11.27 -4.01
C PRO A 339 33.17 12.71 -3.94
N ALA A 340 31.91 12.93 -3.72
CA ALA A 340 31.38 14.30 -3.63
C ALA A 340 31.81 15.00 -2.35
N ILE A 341 31.95 14.27 -1.24
CA ILE A 341 32.47 14.81 0.01
C ILE A 341 33.98 15.09 -0.14
N ILE A 342 34.74 14.19 -0.79
CA ILE A 342 36.16 14.43 -1.12
C ILE A 342 36.29 15.72 -1.94
N GLU A 343 35.45 15.93 -2.94
CA GLU A 343 35.44 17.17 -3.75
C GLU A 343 35.24 18.42 -2.89
N GLN A 344 34.29 18.38 -1.93
CA GLN A 344 34.06 19.55 -1.04
C GLN A 344 35.25 19.84 -0.15
N ILE A 345 36.01 18.80 0.25
CA ILE A 345 37.25 18.97 1.03
C ILE A 345 38.33 19.60 0.14
N VAL A 346 38.48 19.18 -1.10
CA VAL A 346 39.41 19.75 -2.07
C VAL A 346 39.07 21.22 -2.37
N LEU A 347 37.78 21.52 -2.52
CA LEU A 347 37.35 22.91 -2.74
C LEU A 347 37.63 23.82 -1.54
N LEU A 348 37.45 23.28 -0.31
CA LEU A 348 37.85 23.99 0.91
C LEU A 348 39.36 24.26 0.93
N ASP A 349 40.19 23.25 0.63
CA ASP A 349 41.65 23.44 0.58
C ASP A 349 42.07 24.51 -0.44
N ARG A 350 41.42 24.52 -1.61
CA ARG A 350 41.61 25.58 -2.61
C ARG A 350 41.20 26.96 -2.09
N GLU A 351 40.05 27.06 -1.44
CA GLU A 351 39.56 28.32 -0.83
C GLU A 351 40.50 28.84 0.28
N ILE A 352 41.04 27.90 1.11
CA ILE A 352 42.04 28.23 2.14
C ILE A 352 43.34 28.81 1.52
N GLN A 353 43.86 28.17 0.47
CA GLN A 353 45.05 28.61 -0.22
C GLN A 353 44.86 29.99 -0.89
N GLN A 354 43.72 30.19 -1.56
CA GLN A 354 43.37 31.46 -2.21
C GLN A 354 43.23 32.60 -1.25
N ASN A 355 42.69 32.38 -0.04
CA ASN A 355 42.51 33.42 0.98
C ASN A 355 43.71 33.53 1.94
N GLY A 356 44.80 32.78 1.70
CA GLY A 356 46.00 32.83 2.53
C GLY A 356 45.83 32.43 3.98
N LEU A 357 44.81 31.61 4.26
CA LEU A 357 44.45 31.15 5.61
C LEU A 357 45.43 30.05 6.07
N LYS A 358 45.82 30.05 7.35
CA LYS A 358 46.72 29.06 7.93
C LYS A 358 46.06 28.45 9.17
N ASN A 359 46.40 27.20 9.46
CA ASN A 359 45.95 26.46 10.67
C ASN A 359 44.43 26.23 10.80
N ILE A 360 43.75 25.95 9.72
CA ILE A 360 42.35 25.52 9.75
C ILE A 360 42.29 24.02 9.95
N HIS A 361 41.66 23.57 11.03
CA HIS A 361 41.45 22.17 11.33
C HIS A 361 39.99 21.79 11.12
N TYR A 362 39.74 20.70 10.44
CA TYR A 362 38.43 20.10 10.23
C TYR A 362 38.54 18.58 10.35
N ASN A 363 37.57 17.96 11.01
CA ASN A 363 37.52 16.53 11.26
C ASN A 363 36.20 15.87 10.88
N THR A 364 35.20 16.67 10.50
CA THR A 364 33.89 16.21 10.04
C THR A 364 33.46 16.97 8.78
N PHE A 365 32.56 16.38 8.00
CA PHE A 365 31.99 17.02 6.81
C PHE A 365 31.22 18.30 7.17
N GLU A 366 30.49 18.29 8.30
CA GLU A 366 29.79 19.46 8.80
C GLU A 366 30.75 20.64 9.04
N ASN A 367 31.92 20.39 9.61
CA ASN A 367 32.93 21.44 9.81
C ASN A 367 33.46 21.99 8.47
N VAL A 368 33.68 21.11 7.49
CA VAL A 368 34.06 21.54 6.13
C VAL A 368 33.04 22.54 5.57
N ILE A 369 31.75 22.22 5.66
CA ILE A 369 30.68 23.07 5.16
C ILE A 369 30.56 24.37 5.96
N LYS A 370 30.65 24.33 7.29
CA LYS A 370 30.65 25.51 8.15
C LYS A 370 31.76 26.51 7.78
N ILE A 371 32.96 26.01 7.53
CA ILE A 371 34.08 26.85 7.16
C ILE A 371 33.86 27.49 5.77
N ARG A 372 33.40 26.69 4.80
CA ARG A 372 33.08 27.16 3.44
C ARG A 372 31.98 28.23 3.43
N LEU A 373 30.93 28.03 4.21
CA LEU A 373 29.86 29.02 4.39
C LEU A 373 30.38 30.28 5.05
N GLY A 374 31.29 30.16 6.04
CA GLY A 374 31.94 31.27 6.67
C GLY A 374 32.78 32.11 5.67
N LEU A 375 33.47 31.47 4.76
CA LEU A 375 34.20 32.15 3.67
C LEU A 375 33.25 32.82 2.67
N LEU A 376 32.15 32.20 2.37
CA LEU A 376 31.12 32.76 1.47
C LEU A 376 30.44 34.00 2.07
N LYS A 377 30.32 34.10 3.41
CA LYS A 377 29.79 35.31 4.12
C LYS A 377 30.57 36.60 3.85
N GLN A 378 31.77 36.53 3.29
CA GLN A 378 32.47 37.70 2.80
C GLN A 378 31.72 38.38 1.63
N ASP A 379 30.85 37.65 0.93
CA ASP A 379 29.91 38.17 -0.07
C ASP A 379 28.48 37.83 0.42
N MET A 380 27.92 38.74 1.20
CA MET A 380 26.60 38.53 1.83
C MET A 380 25.48 38.31 0.80
N ASN A 381 25.59 38.93 -0.39
CA ASN A 381 24.60 38.74 -1.44
C ASN A 381 24.61 37.28 -1.96
N ALA A 382 25.81 36.74 -2.26
CA ALA A 382 25.94 35.35 -2.68
C ALA A 382 25.51 34.37 -1.56
N TYR A 383 25.85 34.70 -0.29
CA TYR A 383 25.43 33.89 0.85
C TYR A 383 23.92 33.88 1.02
N ARG A 384 23.23 35.03 1.03
CA ARG A 384 21.76 35.12 1.13
C ARG A 384 21.08 34.40 -0.02
N LEU A 385 21.60 34.51 -1.22
CA LEU A 385 21.10 33.80 -2.39
C LEU A 385 21.26 32.29 -2.22
N LEU A 386 22.38 31.77 -1.68
CA LEU A 386 22.57 30.35 -1.39
C LEU A 386 21.57 29.86 -0.34
N VAL A 387 21.30 30.64 0.70
CA VAL A 387 20.29 30.35 1.72
C VAL A 387 18.90 30.24 1.07
N ALA A 388 18.53 31.23 0.23
CA ALA A 388 17.27 31.19 -0.49
C ALA A 388 17.15 29.95 -1.39
N MET A 389 18.21 29.62 -2.15
CA MET A 389 18.27 28.41 -2.96
C MET A 389 18.12 27.16 -2.12
N SER A 390 18.73 27.10 -0.94
CA SER A 390 18.62 25.92 -0.06
C SER A 390 17.20 25.71 0.47
N VAL A 391 16.44 26.76 0.67
CA VAL A 391 15.02 26.71 1.05
C VAL A 391 14.16 26.20 -0.09
N LEU A 392 14.47 26.54 -1.33
CA LEU A 392 13.75 26.07 -2.52
C LEU A 392 13.93 24.57 -2.79
N GLY A 393 14.88 23.93 -2.10
CA GLY A 393 15.11 22.50 -2.21
C GLY A 393 16.41 22.12 -2.90
N GLU A 394 16.64 20.83 -3.08
CA GLU A 394 17.85 20.31 -3.72
C GLU A 394 17.97 20.75 -5.19
N LYS A 395 16.84 20.73 -5.92
CA LYS A 395 16.70 21.21 -7.31
C LYS A 395 15.76 22.41 -7.32
N PHE A 396 16.14 23.45 -7.98
CA PHE A 396 15.36 24.70 -8.03
C PHE A 396 15.43 25.39 -9.39
N TYR A 397 14.45 26.26 -9.63
CA TYR A 397 14.34 27.05 -10.86
C TYR A 397 14.72 28.49 -10.60
N PRO A 398 15.77 28.99 -11.21
CA PRO A 398 16.31 30.32 -10.94
C PRO A 398 15.36 31.48 -11.26
N ALA A 399 14.38 31.26 -12.14
CA ALA A 399 13.37 32.27 -12.48
C ALA A 399 12.63 32.85 -11.26
N ILE A 400 12.50 32.06 -10.20
CA ILE A 400 11.87 32.48 -8.93
C ILE A 400 12.73 33.52 -8.20
N LEU A 401 14.05 33.45 -8.34
CA LEU A 401 15.01 34.23 -7.58
C LEU A 401 15.56 35.45 -8.33
N THR A 402 15.12 35.70 -9.56
CA THR A 402 15.63 36.81 -10.36
C THR A 402 15.34 38.20 -9.74
N ASN A 403 14.26 38.30 -8.98
CA ASN A 403 13.88 39.50 -8.23
C ASN A 403 14.04 39.32 -6.72
N PHE A 404 14.83 38.35 -6.30
CA PHE A 404 15.05 38.08 -4.88
C PHE A 404 15.73 39.23 -4.19
N ASP A 405 15.16 39.72 -3.08
CA ASP A 405 15.77 40.73 -2.22
C ASP A 405 16.22 42.01 -2.97
N ASN A 406 15.48 42.41 -4.04
CA ASN A 406 15.74 43.54 -4.90
C ASN A 406 17.09 43.49 -5.65
N TYR A 407 17.63 42.29 -5.89
CA TYR A 407 18.86 42.19 -6.70
C TYR A 407 18.62 42.68 -8.10
N THR A 408 19.61 43.36 -8.67
CA THR A 408 19.67 43.59 -10.11
C THR A 408 19.97 42.28 -10.82
N ILE A 409 19.62 42.19 -12.10
CA ILE A 409 19.90 40.98 -12.92
C ILE A 409 21.40 40.67 -12.91
N GLU A 410 22.22 41.70 -13.02
CA GLU A 410 23.70 41.60 -13.02
C GLU A 410 24.24 41.08 -11.68
N GLU A 411 23.70 41.55 -10.57
CA GLU A 411 24.07 41.07 -9.24
C GLU A 411 23.66 39.61 -9.03
N TYR A 412 22.45 39.29 -9.47
CA TYR A 412 21.96 37.91 -9.42
C TYR A 412 22.87 36.96 -10.22
N GLU A 413 23.17 37.32 -11.50
CA GLU A 413 24.03 36.49 -12.35
C GLU A 413 25.44 36.34 -11.76
N ARG A 414 26.04 37.42 -11.26
CA ARG A 414 27.33 37.39 -10.56
C ARG A 414 27.32 36.44 -9.35
N CYS A 415 26.26 36.51 -8.54
CA CYS A 415 26.13 35.63 -7.37
C CYS A 415 25.97 34.18 -7.77
N VAL A 416 25.13 33.86 -8.76
CA VAL A 416 24.96 32.52 -9.30
C VAL A 416 26.27 31.96 -9.87
N GLU A 417 26.98 32.77 -10.68
CA GLU A 417 28.30 32.38 -11.22
C GLU A 417 29.29 32.05 -10.10
N LYS A 418 29.34 32.89 -9.07
CA LYS A 418 30.16 32.61 -7.89
C LYS A 418 29.82 31.31 -7.20
N LEU A 419 28.52 31.02 -6.99
CA LEU A 419 28.06 29.80 -6.33
C LEU A 419 28.35 28.54 -7.17
N VAL A 420 28.29 28.64 -8.50
CA VAL A 420 28.70 27.59 -9.42
C VAL A 420 30.21 27.37 -9.37
N ASN A 421 31.01 28.46 -9.44
CA ASN A 421 32.47 28.39 -9.44
C ASN A 421 33.03 27.85 -8.10
N THR A 422 32.37 28.18 -6.98
CA THR A 422 32.73 27.64 -5.68
C THR A 422 32.20 26.21 -5.47
N GLY A 423 31.39 25.67 -6.38
CA GLY A 423 30.92 24.27 -6.34
C GLY A 423 29.87 23.99 -5.29
N PHE A 424 29.11 24.99 -4.87
CA PHE A 424 27.89 24.73 -4.06
C PHE A 424 26.73 24.22 -4.90
N ILE A 425 26.56 24.80 -6.09
CA ILE A 425 25.48 24.44 -7.01
C ILE A 425 26.03 24.08 -8.39
N THR A 426 25.23 23.39 -9.18
CA THR A 426 25.53 23.07 -10.57
C THR A 426 24.32 23.29 -11.45
N GLN A 427 24.55 23.70 -12.68
CA GLN A 427 23.50 23.92 -13.66
C GLN A 427 23.10 22.57 -14.27
N LEU A 428 21.82 22.20 -14.19
CA LEU A 428 21.26 21.00 -14.78
C LEU A 428 20.82 21.21 -16.21
N THR A 429 19.97 22.22 -16.38
CA THR A 429 19.41 22.61 -17.68
C THR A 429 19.46 24.14 -17.79
N ASN A 430 19.09 24.70 -18.93
CA ASN A 430 18.97 26.17 -19.04
C ASN A 430 17.93 26.76 -18.07
N LEU A 431 17.07 25.94 -17.49
CA LEU A 431 15.95 26.33 -16.62
C LEU A 431 16.14 25.96 -15.17
N SER A 432 17.07 25.06 -14.83
CA SER A 432 17.17 24.51 -13.48
C SER A 432 18.61 24.37 -12.99
N TYR A 433 18.79 24.56 -11.70
CA TYR A 433 20.01 24.33 -10.94
C TYR A 433 19.76 23.29 -9.85
N GLU A 434 20.82 22.64 -9.40
CA GLU A 434 20.79 21.74 -8.25
C GLU A 434 21.98 21.98 -7.34
N PHE A 435 21.86 21.64 -6.07
CA PHE A 435 23.02 21.49 -5.20
C PHE A 435 23.88 20.34 -5.69
N LYS A 436 25.20 20.46 -5.52
CA LYS A 436 26.15 19.43 -6.00
C LYS A 436 25.78 18.02 -5.52
N THR A 437 25.24 17.91 -4.31
CA THR A 437 24.72 16.66 -3.75
C THR A 437 23.61 16.93 -2.74
N SER A 438 22.73 15.96 -2.54
CA SER A 438 21.71 16.00 -1.49
C SER A 438 22.30 16.18 -0.09
N ASP A 439 23.45 15.57 0.19
CA ASP A 439 24.10 15.68 1.49
C ASP A 439 24.64 17.08 1.74
N LEU A 440 25.23 17.71 0.71
CA LEU A 440 25.64 19.12 0.78
C LEU A 440 24.45 20.01 1.12
N TRP A 441 23.35 19.86 0.39
CA TRP A 441 22.10 20.59 0.65
C TRP A 441 21.58 20.38 2.07
N LYS A 442 21.52 19.13 2.56
CA LYS A 442 21.06 18.81 3.91
C LYS A 442 21.91 19.46 4.98
N HIS A 443 23.24 19.42 4.84
CA HIS A 443 24.16 20.07 5.78
C HIS A 443 24.05 21.59 5.75
N ILE A 444 23.97 22.20 4.55
CA ILE A 444 23.71 23.63 4.42
C ILE A 444 22.40 23.99 5.12
N MET A 445 21.31 23.31 4.83
CA MET A 445 20.01 23.54 5.48
C MET A 445 20.05 23.38 7.00
N ALA A 446 20.79 22.38 7.50
CA ALA A 446 20.95 22.18 8.94
C ALA A 446 21.69 23.33 9.63
N ILE A 447 22.63 23.97 8.93
CA ILE A 447 23.39 25.11 9.44
C ILE A 447 22.58 26.41 9.31
N VAL A 448 22.05 26.71 8.11
CA VAL A 448 21.42 27.99 7.80
C VAL A 448 20.09 28.24 8.52
N LYS A 449 19.36 27.17 8.87
CA LYS A 449 18.11 27.31 9.62
C LYS A 449 18.25 27.96 11.00
N ASN A 450 19.47 28.01 11.53
CA ASN A 450 19.78 28.62 12.82
C ASN A 450 20.38 30.01 12.66
N GLU A 451 20.47 30.57 11.44
CA GLU A 451 21.00 31.87 11.14
C GLU A 451 19.94 32.99 11.26
N ASP A 452 20.28 34.15 11.76
CA ASP A 452 19.37 35.29 11.97
C ASP A 452 18.67 35.76 10.69
N CYS A 453 19.29 35.58 9.53
CA CYS A 453 18.71 35.97 8.25
C CYS A 453 17.68 34.95 7.69
N PHE A 454 17.57 33.75 8.27
CA PHE A 454 16.78 32.64 7.70
C PHE A 454 15.30 32.99 7.63
N GLU A 455 14.73 33.48 8.72
CA GLU A 455 13.31 33.83 8.79
C GLU A 455 12.94 34.96 7.84
N ASN A 456 13.81 35.97 7.73
CA ASN A 456 13.64 37.04 6.75
C ASN A 456 13.63 36.50 5.30
N ILE A 457 14.56 35.62 4.98
CA ILE A 457 14.61 34.98 3.65
C ILE A 457 13.38 34.14 3.38
N LEU A 458 12.87 33.39 4.37
CA LEU A 458 11.61 32.64 4.24
C LEU A 458 10.45 33.58 3.89
N ASN A 459 10.33 34.74 4.55
CA ASN A 459 9.26 35.69 4.28
C ASN A 459 9.35 36.27 2.88
N ILE A 460 10.56 36.69 2.44
CA ILE A 460 10.78 37.17 1.08
C ILE A 460 10.42 36.13 0.04
N LEU A 461 10.80 34.87 0.26
CA LEU A 461 10.45 33.75 -0.63
C LEU A 461 8.96 33.48 -0.64
N TYR A 462 8.31 33.55 0.50
CA TYR A 462 6.86 33.38 0.59
C TYR A 462 6.12 34.46 -0.20
N GLU A 463 6.47 35.72 -0.04
CA GLU A 463 5.91 36.83 -0.80
C GLU A 463 6.14 36.66 -2.30
N THR A 464 7.36 36.36 -2.71
CA THR A 464 7.73 36.16 -4.12
C THR A 464 6.95 35.03 -4.75
N LEU A 465 6.85 33.89 -4.06
CA LEU A 465 6.12 32.70 -4.53
C LEU A 465 4.62 32.90 -4.52
N SER A 466 4.09 33.71 -3.63
CA SER A 466 2.67 34.03 -3.57
C SER A 466 2.16 34.73 -4.82
N LEU A 467 3.02 35.40 -5.58
CA LEU A 467 2.71 35.94 -6.91
C LEU A 467 2.44 34.82 -7.94
N TYR A 468 3.04 33.64 -7.73
CA TYR A 468 2.88 32.44 -8.58
C TYR A 468 2.14 31.33 -7.85
N ARG A 469 1.21 31.68 -6.97
CA ARG A 469 0.60 30.83 -5.95
C ARG A 469 0.12 29.47 -6.48
N GLN A 470 -0.45 29.45 -7.66
CA GLN A 470 -1.05 28.24 -8.22
C GLN A 470 -0.01 27.23 -8.73
N SER A 471 1.06 27.73 -9.37
CA SER A 471 2.15 26.90 -9.88
C SER A 471 3.22 26.57 -8.84
N SER A 472 3.24 27.28 -7.71
CA SER A 472 4.23 27.11 -6.64
C SER A 472 3.66 26.54 -5.33
N ILE A 473 2.42 26.05 -5.35
CA ILE A 473 1.68 25.69 -4.13
C ILE A 473 2.39 24.60 -3.30
N ALA A 474 2.99 23.59 -3.94
CA ALA A 474 3.77 22.58 -3.26
C ALA A 474 5.03 23.16 -2.58
N LEU A 475 5.69 24.07 -3.25
CA LEU A 475 6.86 24.79 -2.72
C LEU A 475 6.46 25.73 -1.58
N LEU A 476 5.35 26.46 -1.73
CA LEU A 476 4.76 27.23 -0.65
C LEU A 476 4.41 26.36 0.56
N GLY A 477 3.80 25.19 0.35
CA GLY A 477 3.53 24.21 1.39
C GLY A 477 4.79 23.76 2.15
N TYR A 478 5.89 23.60 1.42
CA TYR A 478 7.18 23.27 2.03
C TYR A 478 7.78 24.44 2.84
N ILE A 479 7.63 25.67 2.34
CA ILE A 479 8.13 26.87 3.03
C ILE A 479 7.32 27.17 4.29
N VAL A 480 5.99 27.11 4.22
CA VAL A 480 5.13 27.42 5.38
C VAL A 480 5.30 26.47 6.55
N GLN A 481 5.82 25.26 6.31
CA GLN A 481 6.20 24.34 7.40
C GLN A 481 7.33 24.90 8.27
N LYS A 482 8.10 25.87 7.75
CA LYS A 482 9.27 26.46 8.41
C LYS A 482 9.00 27.87 8.91
N LEU A 483 7.88 28.47 8.52
CA LEU A 483 7.42 29.78 8.99
C LEU A 483 6.65 29.64 10.30
N SER A 484 6.76 30.62 11.16
CA SER A 484 6.05 30.68 12.45
C SER A 484 4.56 31.12 12.30
N ASN A 485 4.13 31.49 11.09
CA ASN A 485 2.77 31.99 10.85
C ASN A 485 1.80 30.84 10.52
N ASN A 486 1.06 30.39 11.54
CA ASN A 486 0.11 29.28 11.42
C ASN A 486 -1.08 29.56 10.50
N ASP A 487 -1.51 30.83 10.36
CA ASP A 487 -2.70 31.16 9.56
C ASP A 487 -2.36 31.08 8.06
N GLN A 488 -1.20 31.61 7.66
CA GLN A 488 -0.69 31.46 6.29
C GLN A 488 -0.45 29.97 5.95
N ALA A 489 0.14 29.23 6.89
CA ALA A 489 0.35 27.80 6.71
C ALA A 489 -0.97 27.05 6.51
N PHE A 490 -1.98 27.35 7.31
CA PHE A 490 -3.30 26.72 7.21
C PHE A 490 -3.95 27.00 5.84
N GLU A 491 -3.86 28.24 5.34
CA GLU A 491 -4.39 28.59 4.03
C GLU A 491 -3.73 27.79 2.90
N ILE A 492 -2.39 27.70 2.91
CA ILE A 492 -1.64 26.95 1.88
C ILE A 492 -1.95 25.46 1.93
N TRP A 493 -2.04 24.87 3.13
CA TRP A 493 -2.43 23.47 3.27
C TRP A 493 -3.84 23.21 2.78
N THR A 494 -4.76 24.17 2.94
CA THR A 494 -6.13 24.08 2.39
C THR A 494 -6.12 24.11 0.87
N LEU A 495 -5.24 24.90 0.24
CA LEU A 495 -5.11 24.92 -1.21
C LEU A 495 -4.48 23.63 -1.76
N LEU A 496 -3.46 23.09 -1.10
CA LEU A 496 -2.87 21.78 -1.44
C LEU A 496 -3.90 20.67 -1.32
N MET A 497 -4.74 20.71 -0.31
CA MET A 497 -5.86 19.78 -0.15
C MET A 497 -6.83 19.86 -1.35
N LYS A 498 -7.21 21.06 -1.79
CA LYS A 498 -8.07 21.25 -2.96
C LYS A 498 -7.43 20.70 -4.23
N GLN A 499 -6.13 20.89 -4.41
CA GLN A 499 -5.37 20.34 -5.56
C GLN A 499 -5.34 18.81 -5.53
N ALA A 500 -5.01 18.22 -4.38
CA ALA A 500 -5.02 16.77 -4.19
C ALA A 500 -6.40 16.16 -4.45
N SER A 501 -7.46 16.84 -3.97
CA SER A 501 -8.86 16.46 -4.19
C SER A 501 -9.23 16.48 -5.67
N TYR A 502 -8.84 17.53 -6.40
CA TYR A 502 -9.14 17.66 -7.83
C TYR A 502 -8.52 16.54 -8.67
N ILE A 503 -7.29 16.16 -8.37
CA ILE A 503 -6.57 15.11 -9.10
C ILE A 503 -6.96 13.72 -8.59
N GLY A 504 -7.51 13.61 -7.38
CA GLY A 504 -7.88 12.35 -6.75
C GLY A 504 -6.72 11.65 -6.03
N ASP A 505 -5.71 12.42 -5.59
CA ASP A 505 -4.63 11.92 -4.75
C ASP A 505 -5.06 11.84 -3.29
N ILE A 506 -5.64 10.70 -2.90
CA ILE A 506 -6.12 10.45 -1.54
C ILE A 506 -4.99 10.51 -0.52
N GLY A 507 -3.79 10.02 -0.87
CA GLY A 507 -2.63 10.02 0.02
C GLY A 507 -2.21 11.43 0.40
N LEU A 508 -2.00 12.29 -0.60
CA LEU A 508 -1.66 13.69 -0.37
C LEU A 508 -2.81 14.44 0.32
N TYR A 509 -4.07 14.16 -0.04
CA TYR A 509 -5.24 14.75 0.62
C TYR A 509 -5.21 14.48 2.14
N ILE A 510 -4.95 13.24 2.56
CA ILE A 510 -4.84 12.88 3.97
C ILE A 510 -3.67 13.60 4.65
N ILE A 511 -2.51 13.68 3.98
CA ILE A 511 -1.34 14.39 4.50
C ILE A 511 -1.65 15.88 4.74
N THR A 512 -2.28 16.54 3.78
CA THR A 512 -2.66 17.97 3.90
C THR A 512 -3.63 18.22 5.04
N GLN A 513 -4.62 17.35 5.21
CA GLN A 513 -5.56 17.43 6.33
C GLN A 513 -4.87 17.23 7.69
N LYS A 514 -3.95 16.26 7.78
CA LYS A 514 -3.15 16.04 9.02
C LYS A 514 -2.29 17.25 9.36
N GLN A 515 -1.72 17.92 8.39
CA GLN A 515 -0.92 19.13 8.63
C GLN A 515 -1.82 20.30 9.04
N ALA A 516 -2.95 20.52 8.36
CA ALA A 516 -3.92 21.53 8.75
C ALA A 516 -4.41 21.32 10.19
N LEU A 517 -4.69 20.07 10.57
CA LEU A 517 -5.12 19.72 11.92
C LEU A 517 -4.09 20.11 12.99
N LYS A 518 -2.79 19.80 12.76
CA LYS A 518 -1.71 20.19 13.68
C LYS A 518 -1.66 21.70 13.93
N LEU A 519 -1.87 22.50 12.88
CA LEU A 519 -1.80 23.96 12.99
C LEU A 519 -2.95 24.56 13.81
N ILE A 520 -4.10 23.88 13.84
CA ILE A 520 -5.28 24.34 14.58
C ILE A 520 -5.48 23.58 15.90
N GLU A 521 -4.60 22.66 16.27
CA GLU A 521 -4.76 21.77 17.45
C GLU A 521 -5.10 22.53 18.72
N ASN A 522 -4.42 23.64 18.99
CA ASN A 522 -4.59 24.45 20.19
C ASN A 522 -5.68 25.54 20.05
N LYS A 523 -6.35 25.67 18.90
CA LYS A 523 -7.41 26.65 18.70
C LYS A 523 -8.76 26.10 19.17
N THR A 524 -9.46 26.83 20.03
CA THR A 524 -10.65 26.36 20.76
C THR A 524 -11.96 27.04 20.34
N SER A 525 -11.93 28.02 19.42
CA SER A 525 -13.17 28.66 18.98
C SER A 525 -14.09 27.70 18.23
N ASP A 526 -15.39 27.90 18.27
CA ASP A 526 -16.43 27.05 17.65
C ASP A 526 -16.17 26.81 16.16
N PHE A 527 -15.68 27.84 15.47
CA PHE A 527 -15.27 27.72 14.06
C PHE A 527 -14.18 26.65 13.90
N TYR A 528 -13.10 26.71 14.70
CA TYR A 528 -12.02 25.73 14.61
C TYR A 528 -12.42 24.36 15.11
N GLN A 529 -13.33 24.25 16.09
CA GLN A 529 -13.85 22.95 16.51
C GLN A 529 -14.65 22.29 15.38
N THR A 530 -15.48 23.06 14.68
CA THR A 530 -16.21 22.58 13.50
C THR A 530 -15.26 22.15 12.39
N VAL A 531 -14.18 22.92 12.12
CA VAL A 531 -13.16 22.57 11.12
C VAL A 531 -12.43 21.29 11.52
N LYS A 532 -12.00 21.14 12.77
CA LYS A 532 -11.36 19.91 13.28
C LYS A 532 -12.28 18.69 13.10
N ARG A 533 -13.52 18.81 13.52
CA ARG A 533 -14.54 17.77 13.37
C ARG A 533 -14.65 17.32 11.92
N ASN A 534 -14.84 18.25 11.00
CA ASN A 534 -14.94 17.95 9.58
C ASN A 534 -13.66 17.27 9.02
N ILE A 535 -12.48 17.69 9.47
CA ILE A 535 -11.22 17.04 9.09
C ILE A 535 -11.18 15.60 9.63
N TYR A 536 -11.50 15.39 10.90
CA TYR A 536 -11.53 14.07 11.52
C TYR A 536 -12.49 13.13 10.80
N ILE A 537 -13.69 13.59 10.47
CA ILE A 537 -14.69 12.82 9.72
C ILE A 537 -14.15 12.43 8.34
N ARG A 538 -13.66 13.40 7.58
CA ARG A 538 -13.19 13.16 6.20
C ARG A 538 -11.99 12.22 6.16
N VAL A 539 -11.00 12.45 7.01
CA VAL A 539 -9.80 11.60 7.08
C VAL A 539 -10.17 10.20 7.58
N GLY A 540 -11.02 10.09 8.59
CA GLY A 540 -11.49 8.81 9.11
C GLY A 540 -12.22 7.98 8.04
N LYS A 541 -13.16 8.61 7.31
CA LYS A 541 -13.88 7.94 6.20
C LYS A 541 -12.96 7.48 5.07
N LEU A 542 -11.92 8.26 4.73
CA LEU A 542 -10.96 7.91 3.69
C LEU A 542 -9.96 6.83 4.14
N LEU A 543 -9.59 6.82 5.40
CA LEU A 543 -8.70 5.80 5.96
C LEU A 543 -9.40 4.47 6.18
N GLU A 544 -10.72 4.45 6.32
CA GLU A 544 -11.49 3.24 6.64
C GLU A 544 -11.18 2.04 5.74
N PRO A 545 -11.03 2.15 4.39
CA PRO A 545 -10.65 1.04 3.56
C PRO A 545 -9.14 0.70 3.56
N ILE A 546 -8.28 1.56 4.12
CA ILE A 546 -6.81 1.47 3.98
C ILE A 546 -6.15 1.12 5.32
N ASP A 547 -6.48 1.87 6.36
CA ASP A 547 -5.92 1.75 7.72
C ASP A 547 -7.03 1.92 8.75
N HIS A 548 -7.62 0.79 9.11
CA HIS A 548 -8.79 0.75 10.01
C HIS A 548 -8.48 1.26 11.41
N SER A 549 -7.25 1.06 11.90
CA SER A 549 -6.83 1.51 13.24
C SER A 549 -6.75 3.03 13.31
N SER A 550 -6.07 3.65 12.35
CA SER A 550 -6.03 5.12 12.27
C SER A 550 -7.43 5.70 12.00
N ALA A 551 -8.22 5.07 11.12
CA ALA A 551 -9.60 5.49 10.85
C ALA A 551 -10.43 5.51 12.13
N PHE A 552 -10.31 4.48 12.98
CA PHE A 552 -11.00 4.40 14.27
C PHE A 552 -10.66 5.59 15.16
N GLU A 553 -9.37 5.93 15.33
CA GLU A 553 -8.93 7.07 16.15
C GLU A 553 -9.50 8.40 15.61
N TYR A 554 -9.46 8.60 14.28
CA TYR A 554 -10.00 9.82 13.68
C TYR A 554 -11.52 9.95 13.87
N ILE A 555 -12.27 8.88 13.64
CA ILE A 555 -13.73 8.90 13.84
C ILE A 555 -14.07 9.09 15.33
N GLN A 556 -13.33 8.45 16.23
CA GLN A 556 -13.52 8.64 17.67
C GLN A 556 -13.30 10.10 18.10
N ASN A 557 -12.23 10.74 17.60
CA ASN A 557 -11.96 12.15 17.87
C ASN A 557 -13.06 13.06 17.28
N ALA A 558 -13.63 12.72 16.14
CA ALA A 558 -14.78 13.44 15.57
C ALA A 558 -16.01 13.38 16.48
N ILE A 559 -16.31 12.19 17.02
CA ILE A 559 -17.42 11.97 17.96
C ILE A 559 -17.24 12.76 19.23
N MET A 560 -16.01 12.85 19.76
CA MET A 560 -15.71 13.64 20.97
C MET A 560 -15.97 15.15 20.80
N LEU A 561 -16.00 15.65 19.56
CA LEU A 561 -16.26 17.05 19.24
C LEU A 561 -17.73 17.33 18.87
N LEU A 562 -18.62 16.34 18.95
CA LEU A 562 -20.05 16.51 18.77
C LEU A 562 -20.69 16.97 20.08
N GLU A 563 -21.39 18.09 20.03
CA GLU A 563 -22.09 18.64 21.22
C GLU A 563 -23.41 17.94 21.50
N ASP A 564 -24.11 17.47 20.46
CA ASP A 564 -25.41 16.80 20.58
C ASP A 564 -25.31 15.32 20.17
N TYR A 565 -25.59 14.43 21.13
CA TYR A 565 -25.49 12.98 20.97
C TYR A 565 -26.68 12.34 20.24
N GLN A 566 -27.67 13.10 19.80
CA GLN A 566 -28.87 12.60 19.11
C GLN A 566 -28.88 12.89 17.61
N ASP A 567 -27.80 13.50 17.09
CA ASP A 567 -27.72 13.90 15.69
C ASP A 567 -27.56 12.68 14.76
N GLU A 568 -28.16 12.74 13.56
CA GLU A 568 -28.01 11.70 12.52
C GLU A 568 -26.53 11.47 12.19
N GLU A 569 -25.71 12.52 12.20
CA GLU A 569 -24.27 12.44 11.99
C GLU A 569 -23.58 11.56 13.03
N HIS A 570 -23.97 11.63 14.29
CA HIS A 570 -23.44 10.79 15.37
C HIS A 570 -23.71 9.30 15.12
N ILE A 571 -24.94 8.98 14.70
CA ILE A 571 -25.35 7.61 14.36
C ILE A 571 -24.52 7.08 13.19
N GLU A 572 -24.29 7.92 12.16
CA GLU A 572 -23.47 7.57 11.00
C GLU A 572 -22.02 7.29 11.42
N LEU A 573 -21.42 8.14 12.25
CA LEU A 573 -20.04 8.00 12.72
C LEU A 573 -19.85 6.75 13.59
N LEU A 574 -20.79 6.42 14.46
CA LEU A 574 -20.79 5.16 15.20
C LEU A 574 -20.86 3.96 14.27
N GLY A 575 -21.60 4.06 13.16
CA GLY A 575 -21.61 3.05 12.11
C GLY A 575 -20.24 2.84 11.46
N TYR A 576 -19.51 3.90 11.17
CA TYR A 576 -18.13 3.83 10.67
C TYR A 576 -17.18 3.26 11.73
N LEU A 577 -17.34 3.66 13.00
CA LEU A 577 -16.53 3.15 14.10
C LEU A 577 -16.71 1.63 14.26
N ALA A 578 -17.95 1.15 14.17
CA ALA A 578 -18.25 -0.28 14.18
C ALA A 578 -17.59 -1.00 12.98
N SER A 579 -17.63 -0.41 11.78
CA SER A 579 -16.96 -0.96 10.60
C SER A 579 -15.44 -1.04 10.77
N CYS A 580 -14.81 0.02 11.27
CA CYS A 580 -13.37 0.03 11.57
C CYS A 580 -13.01 -1.04 12.60
N SER A 581 -13.80 -1.17 13.68
CA SER A 581 -13.62 -2.19 14.71
C SER A 581 -13.72 -3.60 14.13
N MET A 582 -14.70 -3.85 13.27
CA MET A 582 -14.84 -5.13 12.57
C MET A 582 -13.61 -5.49 11.73
N LYS A 583 -13.13 -4.55 10.94
CA LYS A 583 -12.01 -4.76 10.02
C LYS A 583 -10.66 -4.88 10.75
N SER A 584 -10.50 -4.21 11.89
CA SER A 584 -9.32 -4.35 12.76
C SER A 584 -9.33 -5.62 13.62
N GLY A 585 -10.42 -6.40 13.60
CA GLY A 585 -10.58 -7.60 14.41
C GLY A 585 -11.06 -7.34 15.84
N ASN A 586 -11.37 -6.10 16.22
CA ASN A 586 -11.98 -5.76 17.49
C ASN A 586 -13.52 -5.93 17.43
N TYR A 587 -13.97 -7.19 17.37
CA TYR A 587 -15.39 -7.54 17.22
C TYR A 587 -16.23 -7.12 18.41
N TRP A 588 -15.65 -7.13 19.62
CA TRP A 588 -16.35 -6.69 20.81
C TRP A 588 -16.59 -5.18 20.78
N GLY A 589 -15.60 -4.37 20.41
CA GLY A 589 -15.77 -2.94 20.23
C GLY A 589 -16.82 -2.59 19.16
N ALA A 590 -16.92 -3.42 18.11
CA ALA A 590 -17.97 -3.27 17.10
C ALA A 590 -19.37 -3.48 17.70
N ILE A 591 -19.56 -4.51 18.54
CA ILE A 591 -20.84 -4.76 19.22
C ILE A 591 -21.20 -3.58 20.12
N GLU A 592 -20.25 -3.10 20.94
CA GLU A 592 -20.45 -1.97 21.84
C GLU A 592 -20.88 -0.69 21.07
N CYS A 593 -20.24 -0.41 19.93
CA CYS A 593 -20.63 0.71 19.09
C CYS A 593 -22.07 0.53 18.53
N ILE A 594 -22.44 -0.66 18.09
CA ILE A 594 -23.76 -0.94 17.53
C ILE A 594 -24.83 -0.85 18.62
N GLU A 595 -24.57 -1.38 19.80
CA GLU A 595 -25.48 -1.28 20.95
C GLU A 595 -25.69 0.17 21.39
N ASN A 596 -24.63 1.01 21.36
CA ASN A 596 -24.73 2.43 21.61
C ASN A 596 -25.64 3.13 20.57
N VAL A 597 -25.55 2.74 19.30
CA VAL A 597 -26.50 3.22 18.27
C VAL A 597 -27.92 2.79 18.57
N LEU A 598 -28.15 1.54 18.93
CA LEU A 598 -29.47 1.00 19.25
C LEU A 598 -30.14 1.73 20.43
N ASN A 599 -29.37 2.05 21.46
CA ASN A 599 -29.85 2.77 22.63
C ASN A 599 -30.26 4.23 22.34
N LYS A 600 -29.72 4.83 21.25
CA LYS A 600 -30.00 6.22 20.85
C LYS A 600 -31.14 6.34 19.84
N LEU A 601 -31.46 5.26 19.13
CA LEU A 601 -32.54 5.26 18.17
C LEU A 601 -33.90 5.32 18.87
N PRO A 602 -34.82 6.23 18.47
CA PRO A 602 -36.14 6.32 19.05
C PRO A 602 -36.99 5.06 18.73
N ASP A 603 -37.89 4.70 19.61
CA ASP A 603 -38.75 3.50 19.46
C ASP A 603 -39.67 3.57 18.25
N THR A 604 -39.98 4.78 17.78
CA THR A 604 -40.76 5.01 16.55
C THR A 604 -40.06 4.49 15.28
N MET A 605 -38.73 4.30 15.31
CA MET A 605 -37.95 3.80 14.17
C MET A 605 -37.70 2.27 14.27
N SER A 606 -38.76 1.50 14.46
CA SER A 606 -38.66 0.05 14.70
C SER A 606 -37.90 -0.70 13.61
N PHE A 607 -38.14 -0.41 12.32
CA PHE A 607 -37.44 -1.08 11.22
C PHE A 607 -35.97 -0.64 11.10
N SER A 608 -35.64 0.63 11.38
CA SER A 608 -34.25 1.12 11.44
C SER A 608 -33.47 0.42 12.54
N LYS A 609 -34.11 0.15 13.70
CA LYS A 609 -33.52 -0.67 14.76
C LYS A 609 -33.18 -2.10 14.30
N ILE A 610 -34.06 -2.72 13.49
CA ILE A 610 -33.80 -4.05 12.91
C ILE A 610 -32.61 -4.01 11.95
N LEU A 611 -32.50 -2.99 11.11
CA LEU A 611 -31.33 -2.82 10.22
C LEU A 611 -30.03 -2.60 10.98
N VAL A 612 -30.06 -1.90 12.10
CA VAL A 612 -28.89 -1.73 12.97
C VAL A 612 -28.58 -3.05 13.70
N LYS A 613 -29.60 -3.75 14.24
CA LYS A 613 -29.43 -5.08 14.85
C LYS A 613 -28.82 -6.09 13.88
N SER A 614 -29.16 -6.02 12.59
CA SER A 614 -28.57 -6.92 11.61
C SER A 614 -27.06 -6.81 11.50
N LYS A 615 -26.48 -5.64 11.82
CA LYS A 615 -25.03 -5.44 11.88
C LYS A 615 -24.34 -6.16 13.04
N LEU A 616 -25.11 -6.63 14.07
CA LEU A 616 -24.56 -7.47 15.16
C LEU A 616 -24.26 -8.89 14.71
N VAL A 617 -24.87 -9.36 13.62
CA VAL A 617 -24.76 -10.76 13.17
C VAL A 617 -23.29 -11.13 12.92
N ARG A 618 -22.60 -10.33 12.16
CA ARG A 618 -21.21 -10.63 11.78
C ARG A 618 -20.20 -10.57 12.94
N PRO A 619 -20.19 -9.56 13.84
CA PRO A 619 -19.32 -9.58 15.00
C PRO A 619 -19.64 -10.74 15.97
N LEU A 620 -20.92 -11.09 16.18
CA LEU A 620 -21.29 -12.24 16.99
C LEU A 620 -20.79 -13.57 16.38
N LEU A 621 -20.87 -13.70 15.04
CA LEU A 621 -20.28 -14.82 14.32
C LEU A 621 -18.79 -14.97 14.59
N LYS A 622 -18.06 -13.87 14.48
CA LYS A 622 -16.59 -13.85 14.65
C LYS A 622 -16.13 -14.09 16.08
N LEU A 623 -16.94 -13.67 17.05
CA LEU A 623 -16.70 -13.99 18.48
C LEU A 623 -17.02 -15.45 18.85
N GLY A 624 -17.78 -16.15 18.01
CA GLY A 624 -18.26 -17.49 18.29
C GLY A 624 -19.49 -17.53 19.20
N ASN A 625 -20.23 -16.41 19.31
CA ASN A 625 -21.46 -16.30 20.09
C ASN A 625 -22.67 -16.81 19.26
N TYR A 626 -22.60 -18.07 18.83
CA TYR A 626 -23.56 -18.62 17.87
C TYR A 626 -24.97 -18.72 18.45
N GLY A 627 -25.12 -19.07 19.72
CA GLY A 627 -26.44 -19.17 20.37
C GLY A 627 -27.16 -17.82 20.39
N GLN A 628 -26.46 -16.75 20.74
CA GLN A 628 -27.00 -15.38 20.74
C GLN A 628 -27.33 -14.93 19.29
N LEU A 629 -26.43 -15.18 18.33
CA LEU A 629 -26.62 -14.83 16.93
C LEU A 629 -27.86 -15.51 16.36
N ILE A 630 -27.98 -16.82 16.53
CA ILE A 630 -29.08 -17.63 15.97
C ILE A 630 -30.41 -17.16 16.54
N ASN A 631 -30.47 -16.97 17.86
CA ASN A 631 -31.67 -16.42 18.51
C ASN A 631 -32.05 -15.06 17.96
N LEU A 632 -31.09 -14.13 17.84
CA LEU A 632 -31.33 -12.78 17.31
C LEU A 632 -31.85 -12.82 15.87
N VAL A 633 -31.27 -13.67 15.03
CA VAL A 633 -31.65 -13.78 13.62
C VAL A 633 -33.04 -14.42 13.46
N GLU A 634 -33.30 -15.55 14.14
CA GLU A 634 -34.56 -16.29 14.02
C GLU A 634 -35.76 -15.54 14.64
N THR A 635 -35.56 -14.85 15.78
CA THR A 635 -36.67 -14.26 16.53
C THR A 635 -36.93 -12.80 16.19
N GLU A 636 -35.92 -12.04 15.83
CA GLU A 636 -36.05 -10.59 15.69
C GLU A 636 -35.79 -10.06 14.26
N ILE A 637 -34.73 -10.54 13.59
CA ILE A 637 -34.27 -9.93 12.34
C ILE A 637 -35.04 -10.47 11.13
N LEU A 638 -34.99 -11.80 10.90
CA LEU A 638 -35.57 -12.40 9.71
C LEU A 638 -37.06 -12.16 9.60
N PRO A 639 -37.89 -12.34 10.66
CA PRO A 639 -39.34 -12.17 10.54
C PRO A 639 -39.73 -10.76 10.06
N GLU A 640 -39.01 -9.72 10.50
CA GLU A 640 -39.32 -8.35 10.09
C GLU A 640 -38.80 -8.01 8.69
N ILE A 641 -37.61 -8.48 8.32
CA ILE A 641 -37.07 -8.25 6.98
C ILE A 641 -37.94 -8.97 5.92
N GLU A 642 -38.29 -10.21 6.15
CA GLU A 642 -39.10 -11.02 5.22
C GLU A 642 -40.52 -10.46 5.06
N LYS A 643 -41.10 -9.92 6.12
CA LYS A 643 -42.38 -9.20 6.10
C LYS A 643 -42.33 -7.95 5.22
N VAL A 644 -41.21 -7.23 5.20
CA VAL A 644 -41.02 -6.07 4.32
C VAL A 644 -40.81 -6.52 2.88
N ILE A 645 -39.96 -7.53 2.67
CA ILE A 645 -39.67 -8.08 1.33
C ILE A 645 -40.96 -8.60 0.68
N SER A 646 -41.81 -9.33 1.45
CA SER A 646 -43.07 -9.89 0.92
C SER A 646 -44.08 -8.83 0.50
N ARG A 647 -44.02 -7.62 1.03
CA ARG A 647 -44.87 -6.51 0.64
C ARG A 647 -44.46 -5.88 -0.70
N GLY A 648 -43.23 -6.13 -1.19
CA GLY A 648 -42.78 -5.71 -2.53
C GLY A 648 -42.68 -4.21 -2.74
N ARG A 649 -42.63 -3.39 -1.69
CA ARG A 649 -42.63 -1.90 -1.79
C ARG A 649 -41.35 -1.35 -1.16
N ASN A 650 -40.74 -0.35 -1.82
CA ASN A 650 -39.61 0.40 -1.27
C ASN A 650 -40.05 1.13 0.01
N LEU A 651 -39.18 1.12 1.01
CA LEU A 651 -39.34 1.97 2.18
C LEU A 651 -38.71 3.34 1.91
N PRO A 652 -39.12 4.40 2.63
CA PRO A 652 -38.53 5.73 2.49
C PRO A 652 -37.02 5.75 2.65
N THR A 653 -36.49 4.86 3.52
CA THR A 653 -35.09 4.81 3.93
C THR A 653 -34.26 3.80 3.16
N ILE A 654 -34.86 2.81 2.49
CA ILE A 654 -34.10 1.73 1.82
C ILE A 654 -34.89 1.18 0.61
N LYS A 655 -34.17 0.96 -0.50
CA LYS A 655 -34.71 0.27 -1.67
C LYS A 655 -34.83 -1.21 -1.40
N ILE A 656 -35.83 -1.85 -1.96
CA ILE A 656 -36.08 -3.30 -1.78
C ILE A 656 -34.88 -4.14 -2.28
N LYS A 657 -34.19 -3.68 -3.34
CA LYS A 657 -32.99 -4.35 -3.87
C LYS A 657 -31.84 -4.37 -2.85
N ASP A 658 -31.64 -3.26 -2.12
CA ASP A 658 -30.60 -3.16 -1.09
C ASP A 658 -30.98 -4.00 0.15
N LEU A 659 -32.27 -4.06 0.45
CA LEU A 659 -32.78 -4.93 1.53
C LEU A 659 -32.58 -6.42 1.22
N TYR A 660 -32.76 -6.85 -0.04
CA TYR A 660 -32.45 -8.21 -0.47
C TYR A 660 -30.97 -8.55 -0.28
N LYS A 661 -30.10 -7.60 -0.55
CA LYS A 661 -28.65 -7.79 -0.33
C LYS A 661 -28.33 -7.96 1.15
N ILE A 662 -28.91 -7.12 2.03
CA ILE A 662 -28.74 -7.25 3.48
C ILE A 662 -29.28 -8.59 3.97
N TRP A 663 -30.47 -8.99 3.51
CA TRP A 663 -31.07 -10.28 3.84
C TRP A 663 -30.16 -11.44 3.44
N LEU A 664 -29.60 -11.43 2.24
CA LEU A 664 -28.70 -12.46 1.75
C LEU A 664 -27.39 -12.51 2.58
N ASP A 665 -26.80 -11.37 2.91
CA ASP A 665 -25.61 -11.31 3.77
C ASP A 665 -25.89 -11.91 5.15
N ILE A 666 -27.07 -11.64 5.73
CA ILE A 666 -27.49 -12.24 7.00
C ILE A 666 -27.62 -13.77 6.85
N TYR A 667 -28.22 -14.27 5.77
CA TYR A 667 -28.35 -15.70 5.54
C TYR A 667 -27.01 -16.40 5.39
N PHE A 668 -26.02 -15.77 4.75
CA PHE A 668 -24.65 -16.28 4.67
C PHE A 668 -24.01 -16.40 6.06
N ASP A 669 -24.06 -15.34 6.86
CA ASP A 669 -23.48 -15.32 8.21
C ASP A 669 -24.26 -16.27 9.15
N PHE A 670 -25.57 -16.39 9.01
CA PHE A 670 -26.42 -17.31 9.76
C PHE A 670 -26.12 -18.78 9.44
N ALA A 671 -25.99 -19.11 8.15
CA ALA A 671 -25.58 -20.45 7.73
C ALA A 671 -24.19 -20.81 8.28
N GLU A 672 -23.22 -19.88 8.20
CA GLU A 672 -21.89 -20.09 8.77
C GLU A 672 -21.93 -20.31 10.30
N ALA A 673 -22.78 -19.59 11.00
CA ALA A 673 -22.95 -19.75 12.44
C ALA A 673 -23.50 -21.15 12.79
N LEU A 674 -24.52 -21.61 12.07
CA LEU A 674 -25.07 -22.95 12.26
C LEU A 674 -24.04 -24.06 11.96
N ILE A 675 -23.26 -23.89 10.89
CA ILE A 675 -22.17 -24.83 10.54
C ILE A 675 -21.15 -24.92 11.68
N LEU A 676 -20.66 -23.76 12.14
CA LEU A 676 -19.62 -23.70 13.18
C LEU A 676 -20.16 -24.08 14.56
N GLN A 677 -21.46 -23.92 14.82
CA GLN A 677 -22.15 -24.46 15.99
C GLN A 677 -22.24 -26.01 15.93
N GLY A 678 -22.24 -26.56 14.73
CA GLY A 678 -22.42 -27.97 14.47
C GLY A 678 -23.90 -28.36 14.35
N ASP A 679 -24.78 -27.44 13.90
CA ASP A 679 -26.19 -27.70 13.68
C ASP A 679 -26.46 -28.08 12.21
N ASN A 680 -27.08 -29.23 11.96
CA ASN A 680 -27.43 -29.74 10.63
C ASN A 680 -28.50 -28.90 9.90
N LYS A 681 -29.24 -28.05 10.61
CA LYS A 681 -30.13 -27.04 9.99
C LYS A 681 -29.42 -26.17 8.97
N ALA A 682 -28.10 -26.04 9.08
CA ALA A 682 -27.29 -25.29 8.13
C ALA A 682 -27.55 -25.69 6.67
N PHE A 683 -27.73 -26.96 6.37
CA PHE A 683 -28.02 -27.47 5.02
C PHE A 683 -29.32 -26.91 4.45
N ALA A 684 -30.38 -26.81 5.28
CA ALA A 684 -31.65 -26.23 4.85
C ALA A 684 -31.50 -24.73 4.54
N ILE A 685 -30.71 -24.00 5.35
CA ILE A 685 -30.44 -22.58 5.11
C ILE A 685 -29.60 -22.39 3.85
N ILE A 686 -28.60 -23.21 3.60
CA ILE A 686 -27.80 -23.18 2.36
C ILE A 686 -28.69 -23.45 1.14
N GLN A 687 -29.62 -24.39 1.23
CA GLN A 687 -30.60 -24.66 0.16
C GLN A 687 -31.47 -23.42 -0.12
N ASN A 688 -31.94 -22.74 0.93
CA ASN A 688 -32.67 -21.47 0.78
C ASN A 688 -31.86 -20.39 0.07
N ILE A 689 -30.54 -20.33 0.35
CA ILE A 689 -29.64 -19.40 -0.35
C ILE A 689 -29.60 -19.73 -1.85
N TYR A 690 -29.44 -21.00 -2.22
CA TYR A 690 -29.43 -21.41 -3.63
C TYR A 690 -30.77 -21.09 -4.31
N ASP A 691 -31.90 -21.40 -3.65
CA ASP A 691 -33.23 -21.12 -4.20
C ASP A 691 -33.44 -19.63 -4.50
N VAL A 692 -32.84 -18.74 -3.67
CA VAL A 692 -32.91 -17.29 -3.89
C VAL A 692 -31.97 -16.84 -5.00
N LEU A 693 -30.80 -17.39 -5.09
CA LEU A 693 -29.85 -17.09 -6.17
C LEU A 693 -30.43 -17.52 -7.53
N ASP A 694 -31.05 -18.69 -7.60
CA ASP A 694 -31.69 -19.22 -8.81
C ASP A 694 -32.90 -18.37 -9.21
N LYS A 695 -33.80 -18.04 -8.27
CA LYS A 695 -34.98 -17.20 -8.54
C LYS A 695 -34.62 -15.83 -9.10
N ASN A 696 -33.52 -15.25 -8.63
CA ASN A 696 -33.02 -13.96 -9.08
C ASN A 696 -32.15 -14.06 -10.34
N GLN A 697 -31.95 -15.26 -10.92
CA GLN A 697 -31.06 -15.51 -12.06
C GLN A 697 -29.69 -14.85 -11.87
N THR A 698 -29.14 -15.00 -10.67
CA THR A 698 -27.88 -14.30 -10.28
C THR A 698 -26.71 -14.92 -11.03
N THR A 699 -25.99 -14.08 -11.78
CA THR A 699 -24.74 -14.43 -12.46
C THR A 699 -23.50 -13.98 -11.67
N ASP A 700 -23.69 -13.51 -10.44
CA ASP A 700 -22.60 -13.03 -9.58
C ASP A 700 -21.79 -14.23 -9.07
N ALA A 701 -20.63 -14.44 -9.69
CA ALA A 701 -19.69 -15.51 -9.36
C ALA A 701 -19.28 -15.51 -7.88
N ILE A 702 -19.16 -14.34 -7.25
CA ILE A 702 -18.75 -14.20 -5.85
C ILE A 702 -19.81 -14.80 -4.92
N LEU A 703 -21.09 -14.50 -5.17
CA LEU A 703 -22.19 -15.01 -4.34
C LEU A 703 -22.35 -16.53 -4.49
N ILE A 704 -22.24 -17.05 -5.70
CA ILE A 704 -22.28 -18.48 -5.97
C ILE A 704 -21.11 -19.20 -5.28
N CYS A 705 -19.90 -18.67 -5.41
CA CYS A 705 -18.73 -19.22 -4.72
C CYS A 705 -18.88 -19.20 -3.20
N LYS A 706 -19.43 -18.13 -2.61
CA LYS A 706 -19.71 -18.09 -1.17
C LYS A 706 -20.67 -19.20 -0.73
N ALA A 707 -21.76 -19.44 -1.48
CA ALA A 707 -22.70 -20.50 -1.18
C ALA A 707 -22.04 -21.89 -1.26
N ASN A 708 -21.25 -22.14 -2.32
CA ASN A 708 -20.50 -23.37 -2.48
C ASN A 708 -19.46 -23.57 -1.37
N LEU A 709 -18.76 -22.53 -0.93
CA LEU A 709 -17.83 -22.60 0.19
C LEU A 709 -18.51 -22.92 1.52
N LEU A 710 -19.72 -22.40 1.77
CA LEU A 710 -20.50 -22.79 2.95
C LEU A 710 -20.92 -24.28 2.87
N LEU A 711 -21.36 -24.74 1.71
CA LEU A 711 -21.68 -26.16 1.50
C LEU A 711 -20.46 -27.05 1.73
N ALA A 712 -19.30 -26.67 1.22
CA ALA A 712 -18.06 -27.40 1.46
C ALA A 712 -17.70 -27.43 2.95
N LEU A 713 -17.79 -26.30 3.65
CA LEU A 713 -17.51 -26.21 5.09
C LEU A 713 -18.48 -27.03 5.91
N ALA A 714 -19.79 -27.02 5.58
CA ALA A 714 -20.80 -27.80 6.26
C ALA A 714 -20.49 -29.32 6.17
N ASN A 715 -20.11 -29.78 4.97
CA ASN A 715 -19.71 -31.18 4.78
C ASN A 715 -18.40 -31.52 5.51
N THR A 716 -17.44 -30.60 5.56
CA THR A 716 -16.20 -30.76 6.34
C THR A 716 -16.51 -30.98 7.83
N ILE A 717 -17.35 -30.15 8.43
CA ILE A 717 -17.70 -30.23 9.87
C ILE A 717 -18.54 -31.49 10.17
N LYS A 718 -19.46 -31.85 9.29
CA LYS A 718 -20.21 -33.09 9.37
C LYS A 718 -19.29 -34.33 9.33
N GLY A 719 -18.25 -34.27 8.50
CA GLY A 719 -17.28 -35.36 8.30
C GLY A 719 -17.29 -35.95 6.89
N ASP A 720 -18.11 -35.44 5.98
CA ASP A 720 -18.18 -35.89 4.59
C ASP A 720 -17.14 -35.12 3.75
N ILE A 721 -15.87 -35.51 3.93
CA ILE A 721 -14.74 -34.81 3.31
C ILE A 721 -14.76 -34.96 1.78
N LYS A 722 -15.27 -36.08 1.25
CA LYS A 722 -15.30 -36.32 -0.20
C LYS A 722 -16.25 -35.36 -0.91
N VAL A 723 -17.42 -35.13 -0.36
CA VAL A 723 -18.37 -34.13 -0.89
C VAL A 723 -17.79 -32.74 -0.79
N SER A 724 -17.16 -32.39 0.35
CA SER A 724 -16.49 -31.11 0.52
C SER A 724 -15.41 -30.89 -0.54
N THR A 725 -14.51 -31.86 -0.73
CA THR A 725 -13.42 -31.73 -1.75
C THR A 725 -14.00 -31.61 -3.16
N LYS A 726 -15.06 -32.40 -3.48
CA LYS A 726 -15.71 -32.29 -4.78
C LYS A 726 -16.26 -30.88 -5.04
N VAL A 727 -16.91 -30.26 -4.06
CA VAL A 727 -17.44 -28.91 -4.17
C VAL A 727 -16.31 -27.89 -4.38
N LEU A 728 -15.17 -28.06 -3.67
CA LEU A 728 -14.00 -27.22 -3.87
C LEU A 728 -13.39 -27.38 -5.28
N ASP A 729 -13.31 -28.60 -5.78
CA ASP A 729 -12.82 -28.88 -7.15
C ASP A 729 -13.76 -28.31 -8.22
N ASP A 730 -15.06 -28.32 -8.01
CA ASP A 730 -16.05 -27.76 -8.94
C ASP A 730 -15.92 -26.24 -9.01
N ILE A 731 -15.63 -25.56 -7.88
CA ILE A 731 -15.29 -24.11 -7.88
C ILE A 731 -14.05 -23.85 -8.77
N LEU A 732 -12.99 -24.68 -8.66
CA LEU A 732 -11.78 -24.53 -9.47
C LEU A 732 -11.99 -24.75 -10.96
N LYS A 733 -12.94 -25.62 -11.35
CA LYS A 733 -13.26 -25.87 -12.75
C LYS A 733 -14.04 -24.74 -13.40
N GLU A 734 -14.89 -24.08 -12.62
CA GLU A 734 -15.76 -23.02 -13.12
C GLU A 734 -15.09 -21.64 -13.08
N TYR A 735 -14.17 -21.41 -12.13
CA TYR A 735 -13.60 -20.10 -11.85
C TYR A 735 -12.08 -20.15 -11.68
N GLN A 736 -11.38 -19.15 -12.19
CA GLN A 736 -9.94 -18.98 -11.96
C GLN A 736 -9.71 -18.30 -10.61
N LEU A 737 -9.21 -19.03 -9.62
CA LEU A 737 -8.98 -18.51 -8.27
C LEU A 737 -8.11 -17.23 -8.22
N ASN A 738 -7.13 -17.10 -9.12
CA ASN A 738 -6.25 -15.95 -9.17
C ASN A 738 -6.97 -14.63 -9.57
N GLU A 739 -8.14 -14.73 -10.17
CA GLU A 739 -8.96 -13.58 -10.57
C GLU A 739 -10.06 -13.27 -9.55
N MET A 740 -10.18 -14.10 -8.51
CA MET A 740 -11.20 -13.99 -7.49
C MET A 740 -10.78 -13.04 -6.34
N ASP A 741 -11.80 -12.57 -5.63
CA ASP A 741 -11.63 -11.81 -4.40
C ASP A 741 -10.76 -12.55 -3.38
N SER A 742 -9.84 -11.82 -2.72
CA SER A 742 -8.89 -12.39 -1.76
C SER A 742 -9.57 -13.16 -0.61
N TYR A 743 -10.79 -12.77 -0.22
CA TYR A 743 -11.57 -13.45 0.78
C TYR A 743 -12.00 -14.86 0.31
N ILE A 744 -12.50 -14.98 -0.93
CA ILE A 744 -12.87 -16.27 -1.53
C ILE A 744 -11.67 -17.22 -1.58
N VAL A 745 -10.53 -16.70 -2.06
CA VAL A 745 -9.28 -17.48 -2.11
C VAL A 745 -8.84 -17.94 -0.73
N SER A 746 -8.89 -17.06 0.27
CA SER A 746 -8.55 -17.38 1.66
C SER A 746 -9.45 -18.47 2.22
N ARG A 747 -10.77 -18.38 2.01
CA ARG A 747 -11.76 -19.35 2.53
C ARG A 747 -11.66 -20.70 1.82
N TRP A 748 -11.46 -20.71 0.52
CA TRP A 748 -11.25 -21.95 -0.24
C TRP A 748 -10.04 -22.71 0.30
N ASN A 749 -8.88 -22.04 0.42
CA ASN A 749 -7.66 -22.64 0.95
C ASN A 749 -7.81 -23.10 2.41
N PHE A 750 -8.55 -22.34 3.23
CA PHE A 750 -8.81 -22.71 4.61
C PHE A 750 -9.61 -24.02 4.73
N ILE A 751 -10.65 -24.20 3.91
CA ILE A 751 -11.47 -25.41 3.92
C ILE A 751 -10.66 -26.61 3.40
N ASP A 752 -9.85 -26.42 2.36
CA ASP A 752 -8.96 -27.45 1.84
C ASP A 752 -7.97 -27.93 2.90
N ILE A 753 -7.35 -26.98 3.64
CA ILE A 753 -6.49 -27.32 4.79
C ILE A 753 -7.25 -28.09 5.87
N LEU A 754 -8.49 -27.71 6.20
CA LEU A 754 -9.29 -28.45 7.16
C LEU A 754 -9.58 -29.87 6.70
N ASN A 755 -9.90 -30.08 5.41
CA ASN A 755 -10.10 -31.38 4.82
C ASN A 755 -8.85 -32.28 4.96
N LYS A 756 -7.69 -31.76 4.55
CA LYS A 756 -6.38 -32.42 4.68
C LYS A 756 -6.02 -32.69 6.15
N PHE A 757 -6.35 -31.77 7.03
CA PHE A 757 -6.13 -31.91 8.47
C PHE A 757 -6.96 -33.05 9.07
N PHE A 758 -8.23 -33.17 8.71
CA PHE A 758 -9.11 -34.27 9.13
C PHE A 758 -8.66 -35.61 8.55
N LEU A 759 -8.11 -35.62 7.33
CA LEU A 759 -7.50 -36.80 6.72
C LEU A 759 -6.13 -37.18 7.31
N LYS A 760 -5.55 -36.34 8.17
CA LYS A 760 -4.21 -36.50 8.78
C LYS A 760 -3.06 -36.45 7.76
N GLU A 761 -3.19 -35.72 6.67
CA GLU A 761 -2.16 -35.53 5.64
C GLU A 761 -1.12 -34.47 6.07
N TYR A 762 -0.47 -34.67 7.22
CA TYR A 762 0.38 -33.67 7.87
C TYR A 762 1.71 -33.36 7.12
N ASN A 763 2.16 -34.23 6.24
CA ASN A 763 3.45 -34.06 5.57
C ASN A 763 3.47 -32.90 4.58
N THR A 764 2.35 -32.66 3.90
CA THR A 764 2.18 -31.56 2.93
C THR A 764 1.70 -30.27 3.58
N LEU A 765 0.91 -30.41 4.67
CA LEU A 765 0.25 -29.28 5.33
C LEU A 765 1.20 -28.24 5.92
N HIS A 766 2.41 -28.62 6.33
CA HIS A 766 3.32 -27.69 7.01
C HIS A 766 3.72 -26.51 6.13
N SER A 767 4.03 -26.74 4.84
CA SER A 767 4.35 -25.69 3.88
C SER A 767 3.12 -24.93 3.42
N GLU A 768 2.00 -25.61 3.22
CA GLU A 768 0.75 -24.99 2.77
C GLU A 768 0.17 -24.00 3.80
N LEU A 769 0.28 -24.29 5.10
CA LEU A 769 -0.19 -23.42 6.18
C LEU A 769 0.42 -22.01 6.12
N PHE A 770 1.69 -21.87 5.76
CA PHE A 770 2.34 -20.56 5.63
C PHE A 770 1.76 -19.76 4.46
N ASN A 771 1.52 -20.42 3.33
CA ASN A 771 0.95 -19.78 2.16
C ASN A 771 -0.49 -19.27 2.44
N VAL A 772 -1.30 -20.12 3.07
CA VAL A 772 -2.68 -19.77 3.39
C VAL A 772 -2.77 -18.70 4.47
N ALA A 773 -1.83 -18.69 5.43
CA ALA A 773 -1.73 -17.61 6.40
C ALA A 773 -1.41 -16.26 5.74
N ALA A 774 -0.63 -16.25 4.64
CA ALA A 774 -0.39 -15.05 3.86
C ALA A 774 -1.65 -14.58 3.13
N TYR A 775 -2.43 -15.47 2.52
CA TYR A 775 -3.74 -15.14 1.92
C TYR A 775 -4.72 -14.60 2.95
N ALA A 776 -4.81 -15.21 4.13
CA ALA A 776 -5.65 -14.72 5.22
C ALA A 776 -5.24 -13.32 5.69
N ASN A 777 -3.94 -13.04 5.70
CA ASN A 777 -3.42 -11.71 6.04
C ASN A 777 -3.80 -10.66 4.99
N ASN A 778 -3.70 -11.01 3.70
CA ASN A 778 -4.10 -10.13 2.60
C ASN A 778 -5.62 -9.86 2.58
N ALA A 779 -6.42 -10.84 3.02
CA ALA A 779 -7.86 -10.71 3.16
C ALA A 779 -8.31 -10.03 4.47
N ASN A 780 -7.38 -9.58 5.32
CA ASN A 780 -7.62 -9.06 6.66
C ASN A 780 -8.44 -10.03 7.56
N ASP A 781 -8.28 -11.35 7.36
CA ASP A 781 -8.95 -12.39 8.14
C ASP A 781 -8.04 -12.88 9.29
N ALA A 782 -7.98 -12.08 10.34
CA ALA A 782 -7.19 -12.38 11.53
C ALA A 782 -7.65 -13.69 12.24
N PHE A 783 -8.94 -14.01 12.17
CA PHE A 783 -9.49 -15.24 12.75
C PHE A 783 -8.90 -16.47 12.05
N THR A 784 -9.04 -16.57 10.74
CA THR A 784 -8.48 -17.69 9.95
C THR A 784 -6.97 -17.81 10.17
N LYS A 785 -6.22 -16.73 10.16
CA LYS A 785 -4.77 -16.73 10.40
C LYS A 785 -4.40 -17.38 11.75
N ASN A 786 -5.12 -17.05 12.82
CA ASN A 786 -4.81 -17.57 14.16
C ASN A 786 -5.33 -19.01 14.35
N VAL A 787 -6.45 -19.39 13.72
CA VAL A 787 -6.88 -20.79 13.68
C VAL A 787 -5.84 -21.66 12.97
N LEU A 788 -5.27 -21.22 11.86
CA LEU A 788 -4.19 -21.92 11.16
C LEU A 788 -2.95 -22.13 12.03
N LYS A 789 -2.56 -21.13 12.85
CA LYS A 789 -1.49 -21.32 13.86
C LYS A 789 -1.85 -22.39 14.89
N THR A 790 -3.10 -22.43 15.30
CA THR A 790 -3.57 -23.48 16.24
C THR A 790 -3.50 -24.87 15.61
N LEU A 791 -3.82 -25.02 14.32
CA LEU A 791 -3.66 -26.27 13.57
C LEU A 791 -2.19 -26.67 13.40
N LEU A 792 -1.30 -25.68 13.20
CA LEU A 792 0.15 -25.92 13.14
C LEU A 792 0.67 -26.58 14.41
N ALA A 793 0.16 -26.21 15.57
CA ALA A 793 0.56 -26.82 16.84
C ALA A 793 0.25 -28.34 16.87
N GLN A 794 -0.86 -28.78 16.28
CA GLN A 794 -1.18 -30.21 16.19
C GLN A 794 -0.22 -30.94 15.24
N ILE A 795 0.24 -30.29 14.16
CA ILE A 795 1.22 -30.86 13.23
C ILE A 795 2.59 -30.98 13.92
N LEU A 796 3.01 -29.95 14.65
CA LEU A 796 4.24 -29.98 15.45
C LEU A 796 4.21 -31.09 16.51
N LYS A 797 3.07 -31.32 17.15
CA LYS A 797 2.86 -32.44 18.07
C LYS A 797 3.09 -33.77 17.36
N SER A 798 2.51 -33.95 16.16
CA SER A 798 2.67 -35.19 15.40
C SER A 798 4.12 -35.45 15.01
N ASN A 799 4.94 -34.39 14.88
CA ASN A 799 6.37 -34.43 14.61
C ASN A 799 7.24 -34.46 15.89
N ASN A 800 6.67 -34.88 17.03
CA ASN A 800 7.32 -34.98 18.33
C ASN A 800 7.86 -33.64 18.91
N GLN A 801 7.44 -32.49 18.39
CA GLN A 801 7.83 -31.18 18.91
C GLN A 801 6.78 -30.62 19.91
N THR A 802 6.48 -31.45 20.92
CA THR A 802 5.37 -31.19 21.88
C THR A 802 5.55 -29.87 22.66
N LYS A 803 6.79 -29.50 23.02
CA LYS A 803 7.05 -28.25 23.75
C LYS A 803 6.68 -27.03 22.93
N LYS A 804 7.15 -26.95 21.67
CA LYS A 804 6.82 -25.85 20.75
C LYS A 804 5.31 -25.79 20.45
N ALA A 805 4.65 -26.95 20.34
CA ALA A 805 3.22 -27.01 20.15
C ALA A 805 2.45 -26.38 21.31
N LEU A 806 2.87 -26.64 22.56
CA LEU A 806 2.26 -26.04 23.75
C LEU A 806 2.51 -24.53 23.81
N GLU A 807 3.73 -24.05 23.54
CA GLU A 807 4.06 -22.61 23.49
C GLU A 807 3.13 -21.86 22.52
N ILE A 808 2.97 -22.38 21.30
CA ILE A 808 2.05 -21.80 20.30
C ILE A 808 0.60 -21.81 20.82
N LEU A 809 0.15 -22.91 21.39
CA LEU A 809 -1.25 -23.01 21.86
C LEU A 809 -1.53 -22.06 23.04
N GLU A 810 -0.59 -21.90 23.97
CA GLU A 810 -0.71 -20.95 25.08
C GLU A 810 -0.74 -19.50 24.56
N GLU A 811 0.08 -19.16 23.55
CA GLU A 811 0.01 -17.86 22.86
C GLU A 811 -1.35 -17.65 22.18
N GLN A 812 -1.89 -18.68 21.51
CA GLN A 812 -3.19 -18.57 20.86
C GLN A 812 -4.35 -18.45 21.87
N VAL A 813 -4.29 -19.14 23.00
CA VAL A 813 -5.28 -18.96 24.07
C VAL A 813 -5.27 -17.51 24.57
N ALA A 814 -4.07 -16.95 24.83
CA ALA A 814 -3.95 -15.57 25.29
C ALA A 814 -4.51 -14.57 24.24
N TYR A 815 -4.23 -14.78 22.97
CA TYR A 815 -4.77 -13.96 21.88
C TYR A 815 -6.30 -14.05 21.82
N PHE A 816 -6.87 -15.26 21.68
CA PHE A 816 -8.31 -15.43 21.55
C PHE A 816 -9.10 -15.02 22.82
N ALA A 817 -8.50 -15.17 24.00
CA ALA A 817 -9.10 -14.68 25.24
C ALA A 817 -9.13 -13.15 25.29
N LYS A 818 -8.05 -12.50 24.86
CA LYS A 818 -7.99 -11.03 24.75
C LYS A 818 -9.05 -10.50 23.81
N GLU A 819 -9.17 -11.11 22.62
CA GLU A 819 -10.14 -10.73 21.58
C GLU A 819 -11.55 -11.28 21.86
N LYS A 820 -11.76 -11.99 22.98
CA LYS A 820 -13.03 -12.64 23.40
C LYS A 820 -13.62 -13.62 22.36
N VAL A 821 -12.77 -14.27 21.57
CA VAL A 821 -13.17 -15.23 20.52
C VAL A 821 -13.32 -16.63 21.11
N ALA A 822 -14.52 -16.99 21.49
CA ALA A 822 -14.82 -18.24 22.21
C ALA A 822 -14.37 -19.49 21.45
N THR A 823 -14.64 -19.60 20.15
CA THR A 823 -14.29 -20.78 19.32
C THR A 823 -12.78 -21.02 19.27
N GLY A 824 -11.99 -19.96 19.18
CA GLY A 824 -10.52 -20.06 19.18
C GLY A 824 -9.97 -20.57 20.51
N VAL A 825 -10.54 -20.10 21.62
CA VAL A 825 -10.19 -20.57 22.97
C VAL A 825 -10.54 -22.06 23.12
N LEU A 826 -11.76 -22.47 22.72
CA LEU A 826 -12.21 -23.85 22.82
C LEU A 826 -11.34 -24.81 21.99
N LEU A 827 -10.98 -24.43 20.76
CA LEU A 827 -10.10 -25.22 19.90
C LEU A 827 -8.71 -25.38 20.52
N SER A 828 -8.13 -24.30 21.01
CA SER A 828 -6.80 -24.31 21.64
C SER A 828 -6.78 -25.13 22.91
N TRP A 829 -7.78 -24.98 23.77
CA TRP A 829 -7.92 -25.76 25.00
C TRP A 829 -8.14 -27.24 24.74
N TYR A 830 -8.91 -27.61 23.70
CA TYR A 830 -9.05 -28.99 23.31
C TYR A 830 -7.70 -29.65 23.00
N LEU A 831 -6.86 -28.95 22.21
CA LEU A 831 -5.54 -29.46 21.85
C LEU A 831 -4.59 -29.49 23.05
N ILE A 832 -4.61 -28.48 23.91
CA ILE A 832 -3.82 -28.45 25.16
C ILE A 832 -4.20 -29.61 26.07
N ALA A 833 -5.51 -29.81 26.35
CA ALA A 833 -5.99 -30.90 27.20
C ALA A 833 -5.59 -32.27 26.64
N LYS A 834 -5.64 -32.44 25.32
CA LYS A 834 -5.24 -33.67 24.64
C LYS A 834 -3.73 -33.92 24.70
N ILE A 835 -2.91 -32.88 24.69
CA ILE A 835 -1.46 -32.99 24.91
C ILE A 835 -1.16 -33.29 26.36
N LYS A 836 -1.77 -32.56 27.29
CA LYS A 836 -1.56 -32.71 28.75
C LYS A 836 -2.02 -34.07 29.28
N LEU A 837 -3.06 -34.65 28.69
CA LEU A 837 -3.50 -36.03 29.03
C LEU A 837 -2.35 -37.05 28.87
N ILE A 838 -1.50 -36.84 27.87
CA ILE A 838 -0.36 -37.75 27.58
C ILE A 838 0.88 -37.38 28.40
N THR A 839 1.13 -36.09 28.66
CA THR A 839 2.42 -35.61 29.18
C THR A 839 2.42 -35.24 30.67
N SER A 840 1.35 -34.63 31.18
CA SER A 840 1.34 -33.98 32.51
C SER A 840 0.32 -34.55 33.50
N GLY A 841 -0.43 -35.55 33.09
CA GLY A 841 -1.41 -36.21 33.95
C GLY A 841 -2.85 -35.82 33.71
N THR A 842 -3.72 -36.70 34.17
CA THR A 842 -5.15 -36.71 33.88
C THR A 842 -5.93 -35.57 34.55
N GLN A 843 -5.47 -35.09 35.74
CA GLN A 843 -6.24 -34.07 36.48
C GLN A 843 -6.23 -32.71 35.78
N PHE A 844 -5.07 -32.26 35.35
CA PHE A 844 -4.94 -30.96 34.64
C PHE A 844 -5.72 -30.96 33.31
N ALA A 845 -5.68 -32.09 32.59
CA ALA A 845 -6.46 -32.24 31.37
C ALA A 845 -7.97 -32.20 31.64
N LEU A 846 -8.42 -32.81 32.76
CA LEU A 846 -9.83 -32.76 33.18
C LEU A 846 -10.30 -31.37 33.53
N ASP A 847 -9.49 -30.59 34.27
CA ASP A 847 -9.85 -29.25 34.69
C ASP A 847 -10.01 -28.28 33.50
N ILE A 848 -9.14 -28.40 32.48
CA ILE A 848 -9.29 -27.63 31.25
C ILE A 848 -10.53 -28.09 30.46
N ALA A 849 -10.72 -29.40 30.30
CA ALA A 849 -11.81 -29.94 29.48
C ALA A 849 -13.19 -29.63 30.08
N THR A 850 -13.33 -29.65 31.42
CA THR A 850 -14.59 -29.28 32.08
C THR A 850 -14.88 -27.79 31.97
N LYS A 851 -13.93 -26.93 32.21
CA LYS A 851 -14.08 -25.46 31.96
C LYS A 851 -14.45 -25.13 30.52
N ALA A 852 -13.83 -25.82 29.57
CA ALA A 852 -14.14 -25.63 28.15
C ALA A 852 -15.57 -26.13 27.80
N LEU A 853 -15.99 -27.23 28.41
CA LEU A 853 -17.35 -27.74 28.24
C LEU A 853 -18.40 -26.74 28.78
N ASP A 854 -18.17 -26.16 29.96
CA ASP A 854 -19.05 -25.14 30.55
C ASP A 854 -19.19 -23.93 29.62
N ILE A 855 -18.09 -23.45 29.05
CA ILE A 855 -18.11 -22.36 28.08
C ILE A 855 -18.87 -22.74 26.81
N ALA A 856 -18.62 -23.94 26.27
CA ALA A 856 -19.29 -24.40 25.06
C ALA A 856 -20.82 -24.58 25.25
N GLN A 857 -21.26 -24.87 26.46
CA GLN A 857 -22.68 -25.03 26.85
C GLN A 857 -23.37 -23.71 27.24
N SER A 858 -22.62 -22.62 27.40
CA SER A 858 -23.22 -21.34 27.73
C SER A 858 -24.23 -20.89 26.67
N PRO A 859 -25.38 -20.24 27.07
CA PRO A 859 -26.45 -19.89 26.12
C PRO A 859 -26.02 -19.04 24.95
N ASN A 860 -25.02 -18.18 25.19
CA ASN A 860 -24.50 -17.29 24.14
C ASN A 860 -23.71 -18.03 23.05
N ILE A 861 -23.01 -19.10 23.41
CA ILE A 861 -22.15 -19.89 22.53
C ILE A 861 -22.88 -21.09 21.98
N ASN A 862 -23.38 -21.95 22.88
CA ASN A 862 -24.17 -23.14 22.63
C ASN A 862 -23.65 -23.99 21.44
N ASN A 863 -22.34 -24.36 21.51
CA ASN A 863 -21.65 -24.99 20.39
C ASN A 863 -21.70 -26.53 20.48
N TYR A 864 -22.56 -27.14 19.70
CA TYR A 864 -22.80 -28.59 19.72
C TYR A 864 -21.58 -29.43 19.32
N TYR A 865 -20.80 -28.92 18.36
CA TYR A 865 -19.56 -29.55 17.91
C TYR A 865 -18.55 -29.68 19.07
N PHE A 866 -18.29 -28.59 19.77
CA PHE A 866 -17.39 -28.63 20.92
C PHE A 866 -17.98 -29.35 22.13
N ILE A 867 -19.31 -29.26 22.38
CA ILE A 867 -19.98 -30.03 23.44
C ILE A 867 -19.76 -31.52 23.21
N ALA A 868 -19.98 -31.99 22.00
CA ALA A 868 -19.74 -33.42 21.66
C ALA A 868 -18.25 -33.78 21.84
N LEU A 869 -17.36 -32.92 21.35
CA LEU A 869 -15.92 -33.14 21.37
C LEU A 869 -15.33 -33.17 22.79
N PHE A 870 -15.76 -32.26 23.68
CA PHE A 870 -15.30 -32.23 25.07
C PHE A 870 -15.91 -33.33 25.90
N ASN A 871 -17.19 -33.69 25.71
CA ASN A 871 -17.77 -34.88 26.39
C ASN A 871 -16.97 -36.13 26.03
N LYS A 872 -16.60 -36.31 24.75
CA LYS A 872 -15.74 -37.40 24.32
C LYS A 872 -14.37 -37.35 25.02
N LEU A 873 -13.72 -36.20 25.07
CA LEU A 873 -12.41 -36.04 25.69
C LEU A 873 -12.45 -36.29 27.19
N ILE A 874 -13.46 -35.78 27.88
CA ILE A 874 -13.69 -36.06 29.32
C ILE A 874 -13.88 -37.55 29.57
N GLY A 875 -14.65 -38.24 28.70
CA GLY A 875 -14.79 -39.67 28.72
C GLY A 875 -13.46 -40.43 28.54
N GLU A 876 -12.59 -39.94 27.65
CA GLU A 876 -11.22 -40.49 27.46
C GLU A 876 -10.35 -40.25 28.72
N ILE A 877 -10.47 -39.10 29.37
CA ILE A 877 -9.73 -38.78 30.59
C ILE A 877 -10.18 -39.67 31.76
N TYR A 878 -11.50 -39.87 31.95
CA TYR A 878 -12.01 -40.77 32.98
C TYR A 878 -11.64 -42.24 32.71
N LEU A 879 -11.60 -42.65 31.43
CA LEU A 879 -11.09 -43.98 31.06
C LEU A 879 -9.61 -44.12 31.47
N ALA A 880 -8.78 -43.13 31.23
CA ALA A 880 -7.37 -43.11 31.66
C ALA A 880 -7.23 -43.09 33.20
N LYS A 881 -8.21 -42.54 33.93
CA LYS A 881 -8.29 -42.58 35.39
C LYS A 881 -8.86 -43.88 35.93
N GLN A 882 -9.31 -44.79 35.08
CA GLN A 882 -10.02 -46.06 35.45
C GLN A 882 -11.39 -45.83 36.13
N ASP A 883 -11.98 -44.64 35.98
CA ASP A 883 -13.34 -44.35 36.39
C ASP A 883 -14.31 -44.66 35.25
N PHE A 884 -14.69 -45.90 35.13
CA PHE A 884 -15.45 -46.41 33.99
C PHE A 884 -16.92 -45.94 33.98
N GLU A 885 -17.51 -45.68 35.16
CA GLU A 885 -18.88 -45.17 35.24
C GLU A 885 -18.97 -43.74 34.73
N SER A 886 -18.10 -42.85 35.19
CA SER A 886 -18.02 -41.48 34.68
C SER A 886 -17.66 -41.46 33.18
N ALA A 887 -16.71 -42.29 32.74
CA ALA A 887 -16.34 -42.41 31.33
C ALA A 887 -17.54 -42.76 30.47
N LYS A 888 -18.37 -43.75 30.87
CA LYS A 888 -19.57 -44.16 30.18
C LYS A 888 -20.58 -43.04 30.05
N VAL A 889 -20.86 -42.30 31.10
CA VAL A 889 -21.83 -41.19 31.11
C VAL A 889 -21.43 -40.11 30.09
N TYR A 890 -20.16 -39.68 30.09
CA TYR A 890 -19.71 -38.66 29.17
C TYR A 890 -19.63 -39.13 27.72
N LEU A 891 -19.23 -40.35 27.45
CA LEU A 891 -19.24 -40.94 26.13
C LEU A 891 -20.68 -41.10 25.58
N GLU A 892 -21.65 -41.52 26.40
CA GLU A 892 -23.04 -41.58 26.00
C GLU A 892 -23.63 -40.21 25.67
N LYS A 893 -23.32 -39.17 26.47
CA LYS A 893 -23.70 -37.80 26.15
C LYS A 893 -23.11 -37.36 24.80
N SER A 894 -21.84 -37.67 24.51
CA SER A 894 -21.21 -37.38 23.24
C SER A 894 -21.87 -38.09 22.07
N ILE A 895 -22.26 -39.39 22.23
CA ILE A 895 -23.00 -40.13 21.22
C ILE A 895 -24.35 -39.47 20.94
N PHE A 896 -25.09 -39.11 22.02
CA PHE A 896 -26.41 -38.51 21.88
C PHE A 896 -26.34 -37.21 21.04
N ILE A 897 -25.46 -36.31 21.40
CA ILE A 897 -25.27 -35.01 20.68
C ILE A 897 -24.79 -35.24 19.26
N SER A 898 -23.82 -36.15 19.06
CA SER A 898 -23.27 -36.40 17.74
C SER A 898 -24.30 -37.00 16.78
N LYS A 899 -25.26 -37.82 17.30
CA LYS A 899 -26.37 -38.35 16.51
C LYS A 899 -27.43 -37.27 16.21
N GLN A 900 -27.76 -36.45 17.21
CA GLN A 900 -28.77 -35.40 17.06
C GLN A 900 -28.40 -34.38 15.99
N PHE A 901 -27.14 -34.06 15.87
CA PHE A 901 -26.62 -33.02 14.96
C PHE A 901 -25.80 -33.56 13.79
N ASP A 902 -25.86 -34.89 13.51
CA ASP A 902 -25.15 -35.56 12.41
C ASP A 902 -23.63 -35.31 12.37
N LEU A 903 -22.97 -35.21 13.52
CA LEU A 903 -21.52 -35.03 13.64
C LEU A 903 -20.79 -36.35 13.46
N GLU A 904 -20.81 -36.89 12.24
CA GLU A 904 -20.37 -38.25 11.89
C GLU A 904 -18.91 -38.51 12.28
N PHE A 905 -18.01 -37.55 12.04
CA PHE A 905 -16.60 -37.73 12.36
C PHE A 905 -16.33 -37.85 13.88
N ILE A 906 -17.07 -37.12 14.71
CA ILE A 906 -16.99 -37.26 16.16
C ILE A 906 -17.62 -38.60 16.58
N LEU A 907 -18.76 -38.92 16.00
CA LEU A 907 -19.51 -40.15 16.32
C LEU A 907 -18.67 -41.41 16.14
N VAL A 908 -17.93 -41.53 15.03
CA VAL A 908 -16.99 -42.65 14.80
C VAL A 908 -15.94 -42.72 15.91
N LYS A 909 -15.33 -41.58 16.27
CA LYS A 909 -14.30 -41.55 17.32
C LYS A 909 -14.86 -41.91 18.70
N VAL A 910 -16.09 -41.49 19.00
CA VAL A 910 -16.74 -41.84 20.29
C VAL A 910 -17.06 -43.32 20.34
N TYR A 911 -17.57 -43.93 19.27
CA TYR A 911 -17.79 -45.37 19.23
C TYR A 911 -16.51 -46.18 19.48
N ILE A 912 -15.36 -45.73 18.89
CA ILE A 912 -14.07 -46.36 19.14
C ILE A 912 -13.69 -46.23 20.63
N GLN A 913 -13.93 -45.08 21.27
CA GLN A 913 -13.64 -44.91 22.69
C GLN A 913 -14.59 -45.76 23.58
N CYS A 914 -15.87 -45.88 23.21
CA CYS A 914 -16.78 -46.78 23.89
C CYS A 914 -16.34 -48.27 23.76
N ALA A 915 -15.83 -48.67 22.61
CA ALA A 915 -15.29 -50.00 22.43
C ALA A 915 -14.07 -50.24 23.35
N LYS A 916 -13.19 -49.25 23.52
CA LYS A 916 -12.06 -49.31 24.46
C LYS A 916 -12.54 -49.36 25.91
N LEU A 917 -13.55 -48.60 26.28
CA LEU A 917 -14.16 -48.69 27.60
C LEU A 917 -14.68 -50.11 27.91
N TYR A 918 -15.42 -50.70 26.99
CA TYR A 918 -15.90 -52.07 27.17
C TYR A 918 -14.78 -53.12 27.16
N GLN A 919 -13.69 -52.87 26.45
CA GLN A 919 -12.48 -53.70 26.51
C GLN A 919 -11.81 -53.63 27.88
N GLU A 920 -11.66 -52.48 28.47
CA GLU A 920 -11.12 -52.31 29.85
C GLU A 920 -12.03 -52.96 30.90
N LEU A 921 -13.34 -52.78 30.78
CA LEU A 921 -14.30 -53.44 31.65
C LEU A 921 -14.28 -54.98 31.55
N ALA A 922 -13.79 -55.51 30.43
CA ALA A 922 -13.60 -56.95 30.24
C ALA A 922 -12.28 -57.52 30.81
N LEU A 923 -11.37 -56.68 31.32
CA LEU A 923 -10.10 -57.09 31.96
C LEU A 923 -10.29 -57.91 33.24
N PRO A 924 -11.13 -57.53 34.18
CA PRO A 924 -11.44 -58.41 35.32
C PRO A 924 -12.10 -59.69 34.86
N LYS A 925 -11.72 -60.82 35.48
CA LYS A 925 -12.42 -62.17 35.27
C LYS A 925 -13.80 -62.16 35.94
N SER A 926 -14.75 -61.46 35.33
CA SER A 926 -16.11 -61.37 35.78
C SER A 926 -17.06 -62.18 34.92
N ALA A 927 -18.24 -62.60 35.43
CA ALA A 927 -19.29 -63.26 34.68
C ALA A 927 -19.78 -62.43 33.46
N SER A 928 -19.65 -61.13 33.53
CA SER A 928 -20.11 -60.21 32.49
C SER A 928 -19.05 -59.95 31.38
N ARG A 929 -17.88 -60.60 31.45
CA ARG A 929 -16.73 -60.34 30.52
C ARG A 929 -17.10 -60.52 29.05
N ASN A 930 -17.84 -61.64 28.77
CA ASN A 930 -18.26 -61.92 27.38
C ASN A 930 -19.27 -60.88 26.86
N GLU A 931 -20.10 -60.38 27.75
CA GLU A 931 -21.06 -59.33 27.40
C GLU A 931 -20.39 -58.04 27.05
N TYR A 932 -19.39 -57.63 27.84
CA TYR A 932 -18.60 -56.42 27.53
C TYR A 932 -17.85 -56.53 26.18
N ILE A 933 -17.34 -57.70 25.85
CA ILE A 933 -16.67 -57.90 24.54
C ILE A 933 -17.68 -57.80 23.41
N LYS A 934 -18.89 -58.40 23.58
CA LYS A 934 -19.96 -58.25 22.58
C LYS A 934 -20.34 -56.77 22.40
N GLN A 935 -20.42 -56.00 23.47
CA GLN A 935 -20.67 -54.55 23.41
C GLN A 935 -19.54 -53.79 22.71
N ALA A 936 -18.27 -54.13 22.97
CA ALA A 936 -17.14 -53.55 22.26
C ALA A 936 -17.21 -53.81 20.74
N LEU A 937 -17.50 -55.06 20.36
CA LEU A 937 -17.67 -55.43 18.93
C LEU A 937 -18.84 -54.66 18.31
N LYS A 938 -19.98 -54.55 19.02
CA LYS A 938 -21.11 -53.76 18.56
C LYS A 938 -20.76 -52.31 18.33
N MET A 939 -19.92 -51.69 19.21
CA MET A 939 -19.45 -50.33 19.00
C MET A 939 -18.58 -50.18 17.76
N PHE A 940 -17.68 -51.15 17.48
CA PHE A 940 -16.91 -51.13 16.22
C PHE A 940 -17.78 -51.34 15.00
N GLN A 941 -18.85 -52.19 15.05
CA GLN A 941 -19.81 -52.28 13.97
C GLN A 941 -20.57 -50.99 13.73
N LEU A 942 -21.04 -50.34 14.82
CA LEU A 942 -21.68 -49.03 14.71
C LEU A 942 -20.74 -48.00 14.13
N ALA A 943 -19.47 -47.97 14.55
CA ALA A 943 -18.45 -47.06 13.96
C ALA A 943 -18.25 -47.31 12.46
N LYS A 944 -18.20 -48.59 12.04
CA LYS A 944 -18.02 -48.97 10.63
C LYS A 944 -19.20 -48.58 9.76
N ASN A 945 -20.42 -48.57 10.34
CA ASN A 945 -21.66 -48.25 9.61
C ASN A 945 -21.96 -46.76 9.49
N VAL A 946 -21.12 -45.86 10.07
CA VAL A 946 -21.29 -44.42 9.89
C VAL A 946 -20.92 -44.06 8.45
N PRO A 947 -21.73 -43.25 7.73
CA PRO A 947 -21.55 -43.02 6.29
C PRO A 947 -20.16 -42.49 5.94
N CYS A 948 -19.60 -41.54 6.69
CA CYS A 948 -18.28 -40.96 6.43
C CYS A 948 -17.13 -41.97 6.45
N VAL A 949 -17.27 -43.14 7.10
CA VAL A 949 -16.24 -44.18 7.20
C VAL A 949 -16.07 -44.92 5.86
N THR A 950 -17.14 -45.10 5.10
CA THR A 950 -17.08 -45.81 3.80
C THR A 950 -16.17 -45.08 2.80
N GLU A 951 -16.00 -43.81 2.97
CA GLU A 951 -15.30 -42.92 2.06
C GLU A 951 -13.93 -42.45 2.58
N GLN A 952 -13.58 -42.79 3.83
CA GLN A 952 -12.31 -42.34 4.46
C GLN A 952 -11.38 -43.52 4.82
N PRO A 953 -10.36 -43.83 3.98
CA PRO A 953 -9.42 -44.92 4.23
C PRO A 953 -8.71 -44.85 5.58
N ALA A 954 -8.41 -43.62 6.05
CA ALA A 954 -7.75 -43.42 7.34
C ALA A 954 -8.62 -43.83 8.53
N LEU A 955 -9.94 -43.57 8.49
CA LEU A 955 -10.88 -44.02 9.52
C LEU A 955 -11.09 -45.52 9.45
N GLN A 956 -11.23 -46.10 8.25
CA GLN A 956 -11.32 -47.54 8.05
C GLN A 956 -10.11 -48.27 8.62
N LYS A 957 -8.90 -47.72 8.35
CA LYS A 957 -7.63 -48.27 8.89
C LYS A 957 -7.64 -48.23 10.42
N ASN A 958 -7.97 -47.05 10.99
CA ASN A 958 -8.03 -46.87 12.43
C ASN A 958 -8.98 -47.88 13.11
N ILE A 959 -10.21 -48.07 12.55
CA ILE A 959 -11.16 -49.07 13.07
C ILE A 959 -10.58 -50.48 12.94
N LYS A 960 -9.93 -50.83 11.84
CA LYS A 960 -9.29 -52.14 11.64
C LYS A 960 -8.17 -52.36 12.64
N ASP A 961 -7.30 -51.38 12.87
CA ASP A 961 -6.18 -51.47 13.80
C ASP A 961 -6.68 -51.66 15.23
N GLU A 962 -7.67 -50.90 15.68
CA GLU A 962 -8.28 -51.04 17.02
C GLU A 962 -9.02 -52.38 17.19
N LEU A 963 -9.71 -52.82 16.14
CA LEU A 963 -10.37 -54.14 16.14
C LEU A 963 -9.34 -55.27 16.20
N ALA A 964 -8.17 -55.13 15.54
CA ALA A 964 -7.05 -56.07 15.63
C ALA A 964 -6.49 -56.16 17.06
N ILE A 965 -6.38 -54.99 17.75
CA ILE A 965 -6.00 -54.95 19.17
C ILE A 965 -6.99 -55.70 20.04
N LEU A 966 -8.29 -55.47 19.88
CA LEU A 966 -9.33 -56.20 20.59
C LEU A 966 -9.27 -57.71 20.28
N THR A 967 -9.06 -58.09 19.03
CA THR A 967 -8.95 -59.50 18.63
C THR A 967 -7.73 -60.15 19.28
N SER A 968 -6.61 -59.49 19.34
CA SER A 968 -5.39 -59.95 20.01
C SER A 968 -5.58 -60.09 21.51
N PHE A 969 -6.28 -59.10 22.13
CA PHE A 969 -6.67 -59.16 23.54
C PHE A 969 -7.57 -60.39 23.83
N CYS A 970 -8.55 -60.67 23.00
CA CYS A 970 -9.42 -61.85 23.14
C CYS A 970 -8.63 -63.14 23.02
N LYS A 971 -7.69 -63.25 22.07
CA LYS A 971 -6.83 -64.41 21.92
C LYS A 971 -5.95 -64.64 23.14
N LEU A 972 -5.29 -63.62 23.64
CA LEU A 972 -4.42 -63.67 24.82
C LEU A 972 -5.19 -64.08 26.09
N ASN A 973 -6.47 -63.79 26.18
CA ASN A 973 -7.33 -64.08 27.33
C ASN A 973 -8.23 -65.31 27.13
N GLY A 974 -8.04 -66.10 26.10
CA GLY A 974 -8.80 -67.36 25.84
C GLY A 974 -10.30 -67.16 25.54
N ILE A 975 -10.69 -66.03 25.00
CA ILE A 975 -12.06 -65.68 24.70
C ILE A 975 -12.36 -66.04 23.24
N LEU A 976 -13.26 -66.99 23.06
CA LEU A 976 -13.73 -67.43 21.74
C LEU A 976 -14.65 -66.38 21.14
N LEU A 977 -14.12 -65.60 20.17
CA LEU A 977 -14.96 -64.81 19.32
C LEU A 977 -15.72 -65.67 18.36
N LYS A 978 -17.05 -65.87 18.60
CA LYS A 978 -17.87 -66.49 17.57
C LYS A 978 -17.77 -65.71 16.30
N LYS A 979 -17.30 -66.29 15.19
CA LYS A 979 -17.39 -65.71 13.85
C LYS A 979 -18.88 -65.45 13.56
N GLU A 980 -19.33 -64.23 13.80
CA GLU A 980 -20.53 -63.78 13.12
C GLU A 980 -20.16 -63.55 11.63
N THR A 981 -20.78 -64.43 10.87
CA THR A 981 -20.74 -64.44 9.41
C THR A 981 -21.03 -63.10 8.75
N LYS A 982 -20.17 -62.83 7.79
CA LYS A 982 -20.16 -61.90 6.66
C LYS A 982 -21.05 -60.66 6.65
#